data_6b406ee3d7ef6da83ccb512803543532
#
_entry.id   6b406ee3d7ef6da83ccb512803543532
#
_cell.length_a   1.000
_cell.length_b   1.000
_cell.length_c   1.000
_cell.angle_alpha   90.00
_cell.angle_beta   90.00
_cell.angle_gamma   90.00
#
_symmetry.space_group_name_H-M   'P 1'
#
loop_
_entity.id
_entity.type
_entity.pdbx_description
1 polymer ?
#
loop_
_entity_poly.entity_id
_entity_poly.type
_entity_poly.pdbx_seq_one_letter_code
_entity_poly.pdbx_strand_id
1 'polypeptide(L)'
;MSDYKATLNLPETAFPMKAGLPQREPETLQRWNSMSLYQKLRQIGEGRPTFILHDGPPYANGSIHLGHAVNKVLKDMIVRSKTLAGFDAPYVPGWDCHGLPIEHKVEVTHGKGLPADKTRELCRAYASEQIEEQKAGFIRLGVLGDWDNPYKTMDFANEAGEIRALAEMVRGGFVFKGLKPVNWCFDCGSALAEAEVEYADKKSTALDVAFPVADQAALADAFGLPGLEKPAAIVIWTTTPWTIPANQALNVHPDFVYALVDTGERLLVLAEELVESCLARYGLEGTAIATAPGAALEHIHFHHPFYERLSPVYLAEYVELGAGTGVVHSAPAYGEDDFVTCKRYAMSNDDILTPVQSNGVYVDSLEFFGGQFIWKAGPAIVEKLRESGALMHTETITHSYMHCWRHKTPLIYRATAQWFVGMDKQPLQGDTLRQRSLAAIEQTRFVPDWGQARLHAMIANRPDWCISRQRNWGVPIPFFLHKQTGELHPRTVELMEDVATRVEQQGIEAWFKLDAAELLGDEAAQYDKISDTLDVWFDSGTTHWHVLRGSHPMGHAQGPRADLYLEGSDQHRGWFHSSLLTGCAIDGHAPYRALLTHGFTVDENGRKMSKSLGNVIAPQKVNDTLGADILRLWIASTDYSGEMAVSEQILQRSADAYRRIRNTARFLLSNLSGFDPASDLLPAEELLALDRWAVDRALLLQRELEEHYDEYRFWNVYSKVHNFCVQELGGFYLDIIKDRQYTTPANSAARRSCQTALFHIAEALVRWIAPVLAFTADEIWQYLPGPRNESVMLNTWYTGLAELPEGFELGRAYWDGVMAVKAAVNKELENQRAAKAIGGNLQAEVTLYADAGLAADLDKLGDELRFVLITSKAGLAPLAQAPADAVATEVEGLKLKVVKSSHAKCARCWHHREDIGVSAQHPEICGRCVENIEGAGEVRRYA
;
A
#
# COMPACT_ATOMS: atom_id res chain seq x y z
N MET A 1 48.68 -37.99 -24.49
CA MET A 1 47.24 -37.64 -24.45
C MET A 1 47.08 -36.32 -25.21
N SER A 2 46.39 -36.32 -26.31
CA SER A 2 46.05 -35.07 -27.01
C SER A 2 45.10 -34.27 -26.18
N ASP A 3 45.39 -32.98 -25.97
CA ASP A 3 44.47 -32.10 -25.18
C ASP A 3 43.29 -31.68 -26.07
N TYR A 4 42.26 -32.46 -26.07
CA TYR A 4 41.04 -32.16 -26.82
C TYR A 4 40.22 -31.00 -26.24
N LYS A 5 40.61 -30.49 -25.07
CA LYS A 5 39.90 -29.39 -24.42
C LYS A 5 39.93 -28.10 -25.27
N ALA A 6 41.01 -27.84 -25.94
CA ALA A 6 41.17 -26.67 -26.82
C ALA A 6 40.27 -26.73 -28.07
N THR A 7 39.68 -27.88 -28.38
CA THR A 7 38.74 -28.05 -29.51
C THR A 7 37.27 -27.87 -29.11
N LEU A 8 37.00 -27.64 -27.85
CA LEU A 8 35.64 -27.43 -27.33
C LEU A 8 35.27 -25.94 -27.28
N ASN A 9 34.02 -25.62 -27.61
CA ASN A 9 33.46 -24.28 -27.44
C ASN A 9 33.00 -24.13 -25.97
N LEU A 10 33.93 -23.89 -25.09
CA LEU A 10 33.60 -23.72 -23.66
C LEU A 10 32.90 -22.39 -23.41
N PRO A 11 31.93 -22.35 -22.49
CA PRO A 11 31.18 -21.15 -22.20
C PRO A 11 32.10 -20.09 -21.55
N GLU A 12 32.06 -18.87 -22.06
CA GLU A 12 32.85 -17.75 -21.58
C GLU A 12 32.01 -16.48 -21.50
N THR A 13 32.20 -15.72 -20.42
CA THR A 13 31.55 -14.41 -20.26
C THR A 13 32.30 -13.56 -19.26
N ALA A 14 32.39 -12.27 -19.53
CA ALA A 14 32.86 -11.28 -18.57
C ALA A 14 31.81 -10.97 -17.46
N PHE A 15 30.58 -11.43 -17.61
CA PHE A 15 29.53 -11.26 -16.59
C PHE A 15 29.94 -11.94 -15.28
N PRO A 16 30.02 -11.21 -14.15
CA PRO A 16 30.62 -11.71 -12.92
C PRO A 16 29.83 -12.86 -12.29
N MET A 17 30.54 -13.84 -11.76
CA MET A 17 29.93 -14.97 -11.05
C MET A 17 29.22 -14.53 -9.76
N LYS A 18 29.89 -13.67 -8.97
CA LYS A 18 29.30 -13.10 -7.73
C LYS A 18 28.50 -11.86 -8.05
N ALA A 19 27.30 -11.76 -7.53
CA ALA A 19 26.44 -10.60 -7.71
C ALA A 19 27.05 -9.33 -7.12
N GLY A 20 27.51 -9.37 -5.85
CA GLY A 20 28.09 -8.22 -5.16
C GLY A 20 27.15 -7.00 -5.13
N LEU A 21 25.85 -7.23 -4.95
CA LEU A 21 24.80 -6.20 -5.06
C LEU A 21 25.09 -4.96 -4.20
N PRO A 22 25.44 -5.09 -2.89
CA PRO A 22 25.69 -3.91 -2.06
C PRO A 22 26.77 -2.97 -2.62
N GLN A 23 27.75 -3.50 -3.35
CA GLN A 23 28.85 -2.73 -3.94
C GLN A 23 28.52 -2.23 -5.34
N ARG A 24 27.84 -3.03 -6.16
CA ARG A 24 27.58 -2.73 -7.58
C ARG A 24 26.35 -1.86 -7.83
N GLU A 25 25.34 -1.97 -7.00
CA GLU A 25 24.13 -1.15 -7.11
C GLU A 25 24.44 0.35 -7.05
N PRO A 26 25.29 0.84 -6.10
CA PRO A 26 25.73 2.24 -6.12
C PRO A 26 26.46 2.66 -7.40
N GLU A 27 27.29 1.79 -7.99
CA GLU A 27 27.96 2.05 -9.29
C GLU A 27 26.93 2.18 -10.43
N THR A 28 25.89 1.34 -10.41
CA THR A 28 24.81 1.40 -11.38
C THR A 28 23.99 2.69 -11.23
N LEU A 29 23.70 3.13 -10.01
CA LEU A 29 23.05 4.43 -9.74
C LEU A 29 23.89 5.60 -10.28
N GLN A 30 25.19 5.59 -10.06
CA GLN A 30 26.09 6.61 -10.63
C GLN A 30 26.04 6.61 -12.15
N ARG A 31 26.01 5.43 -12.79
CA ARG A 31 25.88 5.30 -14.24
C ARG A 31 24.54 5.85 -14.75
N TRP A 32 23.42 5.49 -14.12
CA TRP A 32 22.09 6.01 -14.46
C TRP A 32 22.04 7.54 -14.35
N ASN A 33 22.62 8.09 -13.30
CA ASN A 33 22.72 9.54 -13.13
C ASN A 33 23.60 10.20 -14.20
N SER A 34 24.80 9.64 -14.45
CA SER A 34 25.74 10.17 -15.46
C SER A 34 25.16 10.22 -16.86
N MET A 35 24.33 9.25 -17.25
CA MET A 35 23.68 9.22 -18.56
C MET A 35 22.32 9.93 -18.57
N SER A 36 21.88 10.53 -17.46
CA SER A 36 20.57 11.17 -17.32
C SER A 36 19.43 10.24 -17.75
N LEU A 37 19.40 9.02 -17.19
CA LEU A 37 18.47 7.97 -17.60
C LEU A 37 17.01 8.43 -17.56
N TYR A 38 16.59 9.09 -16.48
CA TYR A 38 15.20 9.55 -16.36
C TYR A 38 14.81 10.54 -17.45
N GLN A 39 15.67 11.50 -17.77
CA GLN A 39 15.44 12.48 -18.84
C GLN A 39 15.37 11.80 -20.21
N LYS A 40 16.22 10.79 -20.48
CA LYS A 40 16.12 9.99 -21.71
C LYS A 40 14.81 9.21 -21.79
N LEU A 41 14.31 8.69 -20.67
CA LEU A 41 12.98 8.05 -20.61
C LEU A 41 11.87 9.05 -20.98
N ARG A 42 11.96 10.30 -20.52
CA ARG A 42 11.01 11.34 -20.92
C ARG A 42 11.07 11.62 -22.43
N GLN A 43 12.28 11.70 -23.00
CA GLN A 43 12.46 11.95 -24.44
C GLN A 43 11.89 10.83 -25.32
N ILE A 44 12.17 9.56 -24.99
CA ILE A 44 11.62 8.43 -25.76
C ILE A 44 10.12 8.24 -25.55
N GLY A 45 9.57 8.79 -24.44
CA GLY A 45 8.14 8.79 -24.13
C GLY A 45 7.34 9.78 -24.95
N GLU A 46 7.96 10.78 -25.56
CA GLU A 46 7.25 11.79 -26.34
C GLU A 46 6.39 11.16 -27.45
N GLY A 47 5.10 11.51 -27.46
CA GLY A 47 4.12 10.98 -28.41
C GLY A 47 3.56 9.60 -28.10
N ARG A 48 4.03 8.92 -27.05
CA ARG A 48 3.43 7.68 -26.56
C ARG A 48 2.17 7.96 -25.74
N PRO A 49 1.26 6.99 -25.60
CA PRO A 49 0.17 7.09 -24.63
C PRO A 49 0.70 7.35 -23.23
N THR A 50 0.10 8.32 -22.53
CA THR A 50 0.53 8.69 -21.17
C THR A 50 -0.09 7.76 -20.13
N PHE A 51 0.70 7.37 -19.12
CA PHE A 51 0.24 6.70 -17.91
C PHE A 51 0.74 7.47 -16.68
N ILE A 52 -0.18 8.07 -15.94
CA ILE A 52 0.15 8.89 -14.77
C ILE A 52 -0.09 8.07 -13.49
N LEU A 53 0.99 7.68 -12.83
CA LEU A 53 0.99 7.28 -11.44
C LEU A 53 1.35 8.50 -10.61
N HIS A 54 0.35 9.13 -9.97
CA HIS A 54 0.61 10.26 -9.09
C HIS A 54 1.11 9.77 -7.74
N ASP A 55 2.21 10.34 -7.26
CA ASP A 55 2.82 9.94 -6.00
C ASP A 55 2.04 10.52 -4.82
N GLY A 56 1.54 9.67 -3.92
CA GLY A 56 1.10 10.11 -2.60
C GLY A 56 2.31 10.55 -1.80
N PRO A 57 2.33 11.80 -1.31
CA PRO A 57 3.53 12.35 -0.71
C PRO A 57 3.79 11.74 0.66
N PRO A 58 4.92 11.04 0.87
CA PRO A 58 5.33 10.66 2.21
C PRO A 58 5.57 11.89 3.07
N TYR A 59 5.33 11.75 4.36
CA TYR A 59 5.51 12.84 5.30
C TYR A 59 7.00 13.12 5.53
N ALA A 60 7.40 14.39 5.47
CA ALA A 60 8.79 14.84 5.60
C ALA A 60 9.30 14.78 7.06
N ASN A 61 9.25 13.61 7.68
CA ASN A 61 9.62 13.42 9.10
C ASN A 61 10.13 12.01 9.38
N GLY A 62 11.42 11.89 9.65
CA GLY A 62 12.10 10.64 10.00
C GLY A 62 12.57 9.82 8.81
N SER A 63 13.42 8.84 9.09
CA SER A 63 14.02 7.95 8.09
C SER A 63 12.98 7.02 7.48
N ILE A 64 13.24 6.54 6.25
CA ILE A 64 12.37 5.57 5.59
C ILE A 64 12.36 4.22 6.33
N HIS A 65 11.21 3.55 6.30
CA HIS A 65 11.00 2.20 6.84
C HIS A 65 10.53 1.23 5.75
N LEU A 66 10.36 -0.06 6.07
CA LEU A 66 9.96 -1.06 5.08
C LEU A 66 8.64 -0.75 4.38
N GLY A 67 7.67 -0.17 5.06
CA GLY A 67 6.41 0.27 4.44
C GLY A 67 6.64 1.29 3.32
N HIS A 68 7.52 2.26 3.54
CA HIS A 68 7.95 3.21 2.50
C HIS A 68 8.67 2.50 1.34
N ALA A 69 9.52 1.50 1.64
CA ALA A 69 10.22 0.74 0.62
C ALA A 69 9.25 -0.08 -0.24
N VAL A 70 8.27 -0.77 0.38
CA VAL A 70 7.20 -1.49 -0.34
C VAL A 70 6.45 -0.55 -1.28
N ASN A 71 5.98 0.58 -0.75
CA ASN A 71 5.22 1.58 -1.50
C ASN A 71 5.98 2.08 -2.74
N LYS A 72 7.19 2.60 -2.53
CA LYS A 72 7.99 3.19 -3.62
C LYS A 72 8.48 2.14 -4.62
N VAL A 73 8.82 0.93 -4.19
CA VAL A 73 9.23 -0.15 -5.08
C VAL A 73 8.06 -0.66 -5.93
N LEU A 74 6.86 -0.81 -5.38
CA LEU A 74 5.66 -1.16 -6.15
C LEU A 74 5.36 -0.09 -7.22
N LYS A 75 5.44 1.19 -6.86
CA LYS A 75 5.28 2.31 -7.82
C LYS A 75 6.32 2.23 -8.94
N ASP A 76 7.58 2.01 -8.59
CA ASP A 76 8.68 1.87 -9.57
C ASP A 76 8.50 0.67 -10.51
N MET A 77 8.05 -0.49 -9.97
CA MET A 77 7.73 -1.65 -10.80
C MET A 77 6.63 -1.34 -11.83
N ILE A 78 5.60 -0.61 -11.42
CA ILE A 78 4.51 -0.21 -12.32
C ILE A 78 5.02 0.77 -13.39
N VAL A 79 5.73 1.81 -12.99
CA VAL A 79 6.29 2.80 -13.92
C VAL A 79 7.21 2.14 -14.94
N ARG A 80 8.11 1.24 -14.51
CA ARG A 80 9.01 0.50 -15.39
C ARG A 80 8.25 -0.44 -16.33
N SER A 81 7.27 -1.19 -15.84
CA SER A 81 6.49 -2.10 -16.67
C SER A 81 5.65 -1.34 -17.71
N LYS A 82 5.04 -0.22 -17.33
CA LYS A 82 4.32 0.65 -18.27
C LYS A 82 5.25 1.26 -19.31
N THR A 83 6.46 1.67 -18.93
CA THR A 83 7.50 2.16 -19.87
C THR A 83 7.87 1.07 -20.89
N LEU A 84 8.11 -0.17 -20.44
CA LEU A 84 8.38 -1.31 -21.32
C LEU A 84 7.19 -1.67 -22.21
N ALA A 85 5.96 -1.43 -21.73
CA ALA A 85 4.73 -1.61 -22.51
C ALA A 85 4.50 -0.47 -23.54
N GLY A 86 5.40 0.50 -23.62
CA GLY A 86 5.33 1.56 -24.63
C GLY A 86 4.57 2.81 -24.20
N PHE A 87 4.30 2.99 -22.92
CA PHE A 87 3.72 4.20 -22.38
C PHE A 87 4.78 5.27 -22.09
N ASP A 88 4.36 6.53 -22.12
CA ASP A 88 5.03 7.62 -21.43
C ASP A 88 4.53 7.61 -19.97
N ALA A 89 5.37 7.13 -19.05
CA ALA A 89 5.04 6.95 -17.63
C ALA A 89 5.93 7.86 -16.76
N PRO A 90 5.62 9.18 -16.64
CA PRO A 90 6.34 10.09 -15.78
C PRO A 90 6.13 9.71 -14.30
N TYR A 91 7.15 9.87 -13.50
CA TYR A 91 7.05 9.74 -12.05
C TYR A 91 7.73 10.93 -11.37
N VAL A 92 6.93 11.78 -10.74
CA VAL A 92 7.39 12.93 -9.95
C VAL A 92 7.17 12.57 -8.48
N PRO A 93 8.26 12.35 -7.71
CA PRO A 93 8.15 12.10 -6.28
C PRO A 93 7.68 13.35 -5.54
N GLY A 94 6.95 13.16 -4.45
CA GLY A 94 6.45 14.26 -3.66
C GLY A 94 6.66 14.10 -2.17
N TRP A 95 6.51 15.21 -1.42
CA TRP A 95 6.53 15.23 0.05
C TRP A 95 5.45 16.11 0.63
N ASP A 96 4.83 15.61 1.71
CA ASP A 96 3.95 16.37 2.59
C ASP A 96 4.77 16.99 3.70
N CYS A 97 4.70 18.33 3.83
CA CYS A 97 5.71 19.10 4.56
C CYS A 97 5.16 19.91 5.73
N HIS A 98 3.84 20.01 5.91
CA HIS A 98 3.23 20.82 6.97
C HIS A 98 2.70 19.98 8.14
N GLY A 99 2.16 20.63 9.14
CA GLY A 99 1.39 20.04 10.21
C GLY A 99 2.15 19.68 11.48
N LEU A 100 1.40 19.10 12.40
CA LEU A 100 1.81 18.84 13.79
C LEU A 100 3.09 18.02 13.97
N PRO A 101 3.37 16.93 13.24
CA PRO A 101 4.54 16.12 13.54
C PRO A 101 5.87 16.86 13.36
N ILE A 102 5.94 17.75 12.39
CA ILE A 102 7.12 18.60 12.15
C ILE A 102 7.20 19.69 13.20
N GLU A 103 6.10 20.41 13.44
CA GLU A 103 6.03 21.47 14.46
C GLU A 103 6.40 20.93 15.85
N HIS A 104 5.85 19.79 16.23
CA HIS A 104 6.17 19.13 17.50
C HIS A 104 7.66 18.71 17.58
N LYS A 105 8.25 18.24 16.49
CA LYS A 105 9.68 17.90 16.49
C LYS A 105 10.55 19.12 16.71
N VAL A 106 10.20 20.26 16.13
CA VAL A 106 10.87 21.55 16.35
C VAL A 106 10.70 21.98 17.80
N GLU A 107 9.50 21.90 18.37
CA GLU A 107 9.25 22.20 19.79
C GLU A 107 10.08 21.33 20.74
N VAL A 108 10.16 20.04 20.48
CA VAL A 108 10.98 19.11 21.29
C VAL A 108 12.47 19.44 21.20
N THR A 109 12.93 19.89 20.02
CA THR A 109 14.35 20.17 19.76
C THR A 109 14.77 21.55 20.27
N HIS A 110 13.93 22.56 20.10
CA HIS A 110 14.27 23.97 20.33
C HIS A 110 13.52 24.62 21.52
N GLY A 111 12.57 23.91 22.14
CA GLY A 111 11.72 24.38 23.22
C GLY A 111 10.36 24.91 22.75
N LYS A 112 9.41 24.94 23.70
CA LYS A 112 8.07 25.51 23.47
C LYS A 112 8.08 27.02 23.59
N GLY A 113 7.15 27.70 22.90
CA GLY A 113 6.92 29.15 23.04
C GLY A 113 7.85 30.01 22.18
N LEU A 114 8.43 29.47 21.13
CA LEU A 114 9.14 30.27 20.13
C LEU A 114 8.19 31.25 19.42
N PRO A 115 8.69 32.40 18.91
CA PRO A 115 7.92 33.23 18.00
C PRO A 115 7.41 32.44 16.79
N ALA A 116 6.20 32.74 16.35
CA ALA A 116 5.52 31.94 15.29
C ALA A 116 6.31 31.91 13.97
N ASP A 117 6.89 33.06 13.58
CA ASP A 117 7.75 33.19 12.39
C ASP A 117 9.01 32.31 12.50
N LYS A 118 9.63 32.29 13.69
CA LYS A 118 10.82 31.46 13.95
C LYS A 118 10.46 29.97 13.94
N THR A 119 9.29 29.59 14.45
CA THR A 119 8.78 28.22 14.40
C THR A 119 8.62 27.79 12.96
N ARG A 120 8.00 28.60 12.10
CA ARG A 120 7.81 28.29 10.67
C ARG A 120 9.14 28.14 9.91
N GLU A 121 10.11 29.05 10.19
CA GLU A 121 11.45 28.95 9.61
C GLU A 121 12.12 27.60 9.95
N LEU A 122 12.09 27.23 11.24
CA LEU A 122 12.70 25.97 11.72
C LEU A 122 11.96 24.74 11.19
N CYS A 123 10.64 24.77 11.06
CA CYS A 123 9.85 23.69 10.48
C CYS A 123 10.21 23.46 9.01
N ARG A 124 10.31 24.52 8.20
CA ARG A 124 10.72 24.45 6.80
C ARG A 124 12.13 23.88 6.64
N ALA A 125 13.08 24.35 7.48
CA ALA A 125 14.45 23.83 7.49
C ALA A 125 14.50 22.33 7.84
N TYR A 126 13.79 21.92 8.89
CA TYR A 126 13.71 20.52 9.31
C TYR A 126 13.08 19.63 8.21
N ALA A 127 11.95 20.04 7.63
CA ALA A 127 11.32 19.29 6.55
C ALA A 127 12.27 19.11 5.36
N SER A 128 13.02 20.16 4.98
CA SER A 128 14.01 20.11 3.90
C SER A 128 15.11 19.09 4.17
N GLU A 129 15.62 19.03 5.40
CA GLU A 129 16.64 18.05 5.80
C GLU A 129 16.09 16.61 5.71
N GLN A 130 14.87 16.38 6.19
CA GLN A 130 14.24 15.05 6.15
C GLN A 130 13.93 14.58 4.73
N ILE A 131 13.57 15.51 3.83
CA ILE A 131 13.37 15.21 2.41
C ILE A 131 14.65 14.67 1.77
N GLU A 132 15.81 15.31 2.01
CA GLU A 132 17.07 14.87 1.42
C GLU A 132 17.48 13.49 1.95
N GLU A 133 17.27 13.20 3.24
CA GLU A 133 17.51 11.87 3.82
C GLU A 133 16.63 10.80 3.18
N GLN A 134 15.32 11.03 3.09
CA GLN A 134 14.36 10.09 2.51
C GLN A 134 14.62 9.89 1.02
N LYS A 135 14.89 10.96 0.27
CA LYS A 135 15.24 10.95 -1.16
C LYS A 135 16.45 10.03 -1.41
N ALA A 136 17.52 10.18 -0.64
CA ALA A 136 18.70 9.32 -0.76
C ALA A 136 18.33 7.84 -0.51
N GLY A 137 17.45 7.57 0.46
CA GLY A 137 16.95 6.23 0.75
C GLY A 137 16.15 5.62 -0.43
N PHE A 138 15.27 6.40 -1.05
CA PHE A 138 14.47 5.95 -2.19
C PHE A 138 15.31 5.73 -3.45
N ILE A 139 16.25 6.62 -3.73
CA ILE A 139 17.22 6.45 -4.84
C ILE A 139 18.02 5.16 -4.63
N ARG A 140 18.46 4.89 -3.38
CA ARG A 140 19.23 3.67 -3.08
C ARG A 140 18.44 2.37 -3.34
N LEU A 141 17.10 2.41 -3.29
CA LEU A 141 16.22 1.30 -3.68
C LEU A 141 16.11 1.11 -5.20
N GLY A 142 16.71 1.98 -5.99
CA GLY A 142 16.65 1.94 -7.46
C GLY A 142 15.38 2.55 -8.05
N VAL A 143 14.64 3.34 -7.30
CA VAL A 143 13.42 4.01 -7.78
C VAL A 143 13.80 5.10 -8.78
N LEU A 144 13.27 5.00 -10.00
CA LEU A 144 13.42 6.02 -11.04
C LEU A 144 12.34 7.09 -10.90
N GLY A 145 12.73 8.35 -11.04
CA GLY A 145 11.81 9.47 -10.97
C GLY A 145 12.52 10.80 -11.19
N ASP A 146 11.76 11.89 -11.22
CA ASP A 146 12.27 13.25 -11.30
C ASP A 146 12.79 13.73 -9.93
N TRP A 147 13.89 13.13 -9.50
CA TRP A 147 14.50 13.44 -8.20
C TRP A 147 15.13 14.84 -8.13
N ASP A 148 15.39 15.47 -9.28
CA ASP A 148 15.94 16.83 -9.36
C ASP A 148 14.86 17.89 -9.23
N ASN A 149 13.60 17.52 -9.54
CA ASN A 149 12.46 18.41 -9.50
C ASN A 149 11.24 17.74 -8.82
N PRO A 150 11.36 17.30 -7.55
CA PRO A 150 10.24 16.74 -6.81
C PRO A 150 9.23 17.84 -6.46
N TYR A 151 7.96 17.47 -6.20
CA TYR A 151 7.04 18.43 -5.59
C TYR A 151 7.09 18.38 -4.06
N LYS A 152 6.89 19.52 -3.41
CA LYS A 152 6.79 19.65 -1.96
C LYS A 152 5.59 20.54 -1.64
N THR A 153 4.73 20.11 -0.73
CA THR A 153 3.55 20.93 -0.37
C THR A 153 3.97 22.29 0.20
N MET A 154 5.19 22.42 0.76
CA MET A 154 5.74 23.69 1.24
C MET A 154 6.44 24.54 0.17
N ASP A 155 6.49 24.16 -1.09
CA ASP A 155 6.97 25.04 -2.14
C ASP A 155 5.95 26.15 -2.36
N PHE A 156 6.39 27.38 -2.53
CA PHE A 156 5.53 28.57 -2.55
C PHE A 156 4.41 28.49 -3.61
N ALA A 157 4.73 27.91 -4.77
CA ALA A 157 3.73 27.67 -5.81
C ALA A 157 2.64 26.69 -5.36
N ASN A 158 3.02 25.66 -4.58
CA ASN A 158 2.08 24.68 -4.07
C ASN A 158 1.26 25.26 -2.91
N GLU A 159 1.87 25.99 -1.97
CA GLU A 159 1.15 26.73 -0.91
C GLU A 159 0.09 27.68 -1.52
N ALA A 160 0.45 28.41 -2.57
CA ALA A 160 -0.47 29.27 -3.30
C ALA A 160 -1.57 28.46 -4.03
N GLY A 161 -1.20 27.32 -4.60
CA GLY A 161 -2.14 26.40 -5.28
C GLY A 161 -3.17 25.80 -4.33
N GLU A 162 -2.81 25.52 -3.09
CA GLU A 162 -3.73 25.06 -2.04
C GLU A 162 -4.75 26.13 -1.66
N ILE A 163 -4.32 27.40 -1.53
CA ILE A 163 -5.24 28.53 -1.32
C ILE A 163 -6.22 28.65 -2.49
N ARG A 164 -5.75 28.49 -3.74
CA ARG A 164 -6.60 28.50 -4.92
C ARG A 164 -7.59 27.33 -4.95
N ALA A 165 -7.16 26.12 -4.54
CA ALA A 165 -8.04 24.96 -4.40
C ALA A 165 -9.16 25.23 -3.36
N LEU A 166 -8.79 25.80 -2.22
CA LEU A 166 -9.78 26.23 -1.22
C LEU A 166 -10.74 27.26 -1.78
N ALA A 167 -10.26 28.23 -2.57
CA ALA A 167 -11.09 29.26 -3.21
C ALA A 167 -12.13 28.63 -4.15
N GLU A 168 -11.78 27.58 -4.90
CA GLU A 168 -12.74 26.85 -5.74
C GLU A 168 -13.82 26.17 -4.89
N MET A 169 -13.46 25.57 -3.77
CA MET A 169 -14.43 24.94 -2.87
C MET A 169 -15.35 25.97 -2.20
N VAL A 170 -14.82 27.16 -1.87
CA VAL A 170 -15.61 28.31 -1.36
C VAL A 170 -16.58 28.80 -2.45
N ARG A 171 -16.09 28.94 -3.68
CA ARG A 171 -16.92 29.35 -4.85
C ARG A 171 -18.04 28.35 -5.12
N GLY A 172 -17.78 27.04 -4.94
CA GLY A 172 -18.76 25.96 -5.06
C GLY A 172 -19.78 25.92 -3.92
N GLY A 173 -19.57 26.65 -2.82
CA GLY A 173 -20.44 26.69 -1.66
C GLY A 173 -20.28 25.49 -0.72
N PHE A 174 -19.21 24.73 -0.82
CA PHE A 174 -18.92 23.56 0.06
C PHE A 174 -18.39 23.95 1.43
N VAL A 175 -17.73 25.10 1.56
CA VAL A 175 -17.10 25.56 2.79
C VAL A 175 -18.07 26.40 3.62
N PHE A 176 -18.08 26.23 4.93
CA PHE A 176 -18.88 27.03 5.85
C PHE A 176 -18.26 27.08 7.24
N LYS A 177 -18.61 28.14 8.01
CA LYS A 177 -18.27 28.27 9.43
C LYS A 177 -19.37 27.64 10.26
N GLY A 178 -19.01 26.81 11.22
CA GLY A 178 -19.96 26.14 12.11
C GLY A 178 -19.44 26.02 13.53
N LEU A 179 -20.37 26.02 14.51
CA LEU A 179 -20.08 25.57 15.88
C LEU A 179 -20.46 24.10 15.95
N LYS A 180 -19.49 23.21 16.14
CA LYS A 180 -19.72 21.77 16.30
C LYS A 180 -18.71 21.18 17.29
N PRO A 181 -19.05 20.11 18.01
CA PRO A 181 -18.05 19.32 18.72
C PRO A 181 -17.02 18.75 17.72
N VAL A 182 -15.75 19.01 17.97
CA VAL A 182 -14.62 18.46 17.21
C VAL A 182 -13.67 17.77 18.15
N ASN A 183 -12.89 16.79 17.65
CA ASN A 183 -11.83 16.20 18.42
C ASN A 183 -10.81 17.29 18.81
N TRP A 184 -10.59 17.47 20.09
CA TRP A 184 -9.72 18.52 20.64
C TRP A 184 -8.60 17.94 21.50
N CYS A 185 -7.38 18.33 21.21
CA CYS A 185 -6.20 17.96 21.99
C CYS A 185 -5.69 19.17 22.79
N PHE A 186 -5.59 19.06 24.10
CA PHE A 186 -5.08 20.14 24.95
C PHE A 186 -3.58 20.38 24.76
N ASP A 187 -2.79 19.31 24.54
CA ASP A 187 -1.35 19.41 24.29
C ASP A 187 -1.07 20.03 22.92
N CYS A 188 -1.94 19.76 21.95
CA CYS A 188 -1.91 20.42 20.65
C CYS A 188 -2.43 21.87 20.70
N GLY A 189 -3.39 22.16 21.57
CA GLY A 189 -4.14 23.42 21.54
C GLY A 189 -4.98 23.59 20.26
N SER A 190 -5.38 22.51 19.61
CA SER A 190 -6.01 22.53 18.29
C SER A 190 -7.01 21.40 18.08
N ALA A 191 -7.93 21.61 17.12
CA ALA A 191 -8.76 20.57 16.56
C ALA A 191 -7.91 19.50 15.83
N LEU A 192 -8.41 18.26 15.78
CA LEU A 192 -7.81 17.12 15.09
C LEU A 192 -8.80 16.51 14.09
N ALA A 193 -8.28 15.99 12.98
CA ALA A 193 -9.07 15.17 12.06
C ALA A 193 -9.32 13.77 12.65
N GLU A 194 -10.33 13.06 12.12
CA GLU A 194 -10.62 11.69 12.51
C GLU A 194 -9.42 10.74 12.31
N ALA A 195 -8.64 10.94 11.25
CA ALA A 195 -7.43 10.17 10.97
C ALA A 195 -6.28 10.40 11.98
N GLU A 196 -6.38 11.43 12.82
CA GLU A 196 -5.42 11.80 13.86
C GLU A 196 -5.81 11.26 15.25
N VAL A 197 -6.90 10.48 15.32
CA VAL A 197 -7.40 9.88 16.55
C VAL A 197 -7.02 8.41 16.61
N GLU A 198 -6.44 8.00 17.73
CA GLU A 198 -6.15 6.60 18.05
C GLU A 198 -6.97 6.19 19.28
N TYR A 199 -7.21 4.91 19.44
CA TYR A 199 -7.90 4.37 20.61
C TYR A 199 -6.94 3.58 21.49
N ALA A 200 -7.00 3.83 22.79
CA ALA A 200 -6.21 3.12 23.80
C ALA A 200 -7.05 2.93 25.07
N ASP A 201 -6.69 1.91 25.85
CA ASP A 201 -7.34 1.66 27.13
C ASP A 201 -7.07 2.80 28.12
N LYS A 202 -8.16 3.29 28.71
CA LYS A 202 -8.13 4.32 29.74
C LYS A 202 -8.94 3.90 30.95
N LYS A 203 -8.40 4.14 32.14
CA LYS A 203 -9.16 4.05 33.39
C LYS A 203 -9.95 5.34 33.59
N SER A 204 -11.25 5.22 33.74
CA SER A 204 -12.17 6.34 33.98
C SER A 204 -13.06 6.05 35.18
N THR A 205 -13.49 7.10 35.87
CA THR A 205 -14.51 7.02 36.91
C THR A 205 -15.88 7.02 36.24
N ALA A 206 -16.62 5.95 36.40
CA ALA A 206 -18.03 5.88 36.00
C ALA A 206 -18.93 6.31 37.18
N LEU A 207 -20.00 7.03 36.88
CA LEU A 207 -20.94 7.56 37.84
C LEU A 207 -22.36 7.26 37.42
N ASP A 208 -23.18 6.87 38.42
CA ASP A 208 -24.63 6.90 38.33
C ASP A 208 -25.14 8.09 39.13
N VAL A 209 -25.90 8.97 38.49
CA VAL A 209 -26.33 10.25 39.07
C VAL A 209 -27.84 10.44 38.95
N ALA A 210 -28.51 10.72 40.05
CA ALA A 210 -29.93 10.99 40.10
C ALA A 210 -30.26 12.48 39.86
N PHE A 211 -31.12 12.75 38.92
CA PHE A 211 -31.66 14.09 38.63
C PHE A 211 -33.08 14.17 39.15
N PRO A 212 -33.37 15.00 40.16
CA PRO A 212 -34.68 15.13 40.72
C PRO A 212 -35.70 15.69 39.71
N VAL A 213 -36.90 15.16 39.67
CA VAL A 213 -37.94 15.70 38.80
C VAL A 213 -38.38 17.08 39.24
N ALA A 214 -38.59 17.99 38.29
CA ALA A 214 -39.06 19.36 38.55
C ALA A 214 -40.57 19.41 38.73
N ASP A 215 -41.29 18.61 37.97
CA ASP A 215 -42.77 18.50 38.05
C ASP A 215 -43.21 17.05 38.27
N GLN A 216 -43.57 16.73 39.49
CA GLN A 216 -44.01 15.40 39.87
C GLN A 216 -45.33 15.00 39.22
N ALA A 217 -46.23 15.95 38.91
CA ALA A 217 -47.50 15.67 38.28
C ALA A 217 -47.29 15.24 36.81
N ALA A 218 -46.42 15.95 36.09
CA ALA A 218 -46.09 15.57 34.72
C ALA A 218 -45.44 14.17 34.65
N LEU A 219 -44.55 13.82 35.59
CA LEU A 219 -43.99 12.47 35.66
C LEU A 219 -45.03 11.40 36.01
N ALA A 220 -45.95 11.69 36.95
CA ALA A 220 -47.04 10.81 37.27
C ALA A 220 -47.93 10.50 36.07
N ASP A 221 -48.32 11.56 35.31
CA ASP A 221 -49.13 11.42 34.11
C ASP A 221 -48.42 10.55 33.03
N ALA A 222 -47.12 10.70 32.86
CA ALA A 222 -46.34 9.90 31.93
C ALA A 222 -46.37 8.40 32.26
N PHE A 223 -46.42 8.06 33.53
CA PHE A 223 -46.53 6.70 34.00
C PHE A 223 -47.98 6.23 34.25
N GLY A 224 -48.96 7.07 33.88
CA GLY A 224 -50.39 6.74 34.06
C GLY A 224 -50.83 6.64 35.53
N LEU A 225 -50.18 7.36 36.42
CA LEU A 225 -50.46 7.37 37.87
C LEU A 225 -51.21 8.63 38.29
N PRO A 226 -52.09 8.57 39.28
CA PRO A 226 -52.83 9.73 39.76
C PRO A 226 -51.96 10.77 40.50
N GLY A 227 -50.76 10.42 40.86
CA GLY A 227 -49.79 11.24 41.55
C GLY A 227 -48.64 10.42 42.12
N LEU A 228 -47.55 11.09 42.53
CA LEU A 228 -46.41 10.46 43.18
C LEU A 228 -46.39 10.82 44.67
N GLU A 229 -46.32 9.81 45.55
CA GLU A 229 -46.27 9.99 47.01
C GLU A 229 -44.85 10.29 47.52
N LYS A 230 -43.83 10.03 46.75
CA LYS A 230 -42.43 10.15 47.11
C LYS A 230 -41.68 11.02 46.08
N PRO A 231 -40.56 11.63 46.46
CA PRO A 231 -39.67 12.34 45.53
C PRO A 231 -39.18 11.37 44.44
N ALA A 232 -39.25 11.84 43.19
CA ALA A 232 -38.80 11.02 42.04
C ALA A 232 -37.57 11.63 41.37
N ALA A 233 -36.72 10.77 40.83
CA ALA A 233 -35.56 11.15 40.09
C ALA A 233 -35.33 10.20 38.90
N ILE A 234 -34.75 10.71 37.85
CA ILE A 234 -34.23 9.90 36.73
C ILE A 234 -32.72 9.68 36.94
N VAL A 235 -32.20 8.48 36.67
CA VAL A 235 -30.80 8.17 36.91
C VAL A 235 -30.06 8.04 35.59
N ILE A 236 -28.97 8.79 35.47
CA ILE A 236 -28.03 8.72 34.31
C ILE A 236 -26.80 7.94 34.69
N TRP A 237 -26.12 7.42 33.66
CA TRP A 237 -24.76 6.86 33.77
C TRP A 237 -23.80 7.59 32.87
N THR A 238 -22.57 7.87 33.37
CA THR A 238 -21.53 8.53 32.59
C THR A 238 -20.14 8.06 32.99
N THR A 239 -19.22 8.00 32.01
CA THR A 239 -17.79 7.74 32.22
C THR A 239 -16.95 9.04 32.17
N THR A 240 -17.61 10.18 31.99
CA THR A 240 -16.99 11.49 31.85
C THR A 240 -17.56 12.46 32.87
N PRO A 241 -17.25 12.33 34.19
CA PRO A 241 -17.78 13.18 35.24
C PRO A 241 -17.62 14.67 34.97
N TRP A 242 -16.54 15.03 34.27
CA TRP A 242 -16.19 16.43 33.93
C TRP A 242 -17.21 17.09 32.97
N THR A 243 -18.11 16.32 32.32
CA THR A 243 -19.17 16.87 31.45
C THR A 243 -20.44 17.22 32.21
N ILE A 244 -20.64 16.71 33.43
CA ILE A 244 -21.83 16.99 34.24
C ILE A 244 -22.06 18.48 34.49
N PRO A 245 -21.04 19.31 34.78
CA PRO A 245 -21.24 20.77 34.89
C PRO A 245 -21.83 21.42 33.63
N ALA A 246 -21.69 20.80 32.46
CA ALA A 246 -22.21 21.29 31.20
C ALA A 246 -23.51 20.56 30.76
N ASN A 247 -24.10 19.73 31.61
CA ASN A 247 -25.36 19.03 31.28
C ASN A 247 -26.46 20.02 30.90
N GLN A 248 -27.22 19.75 29.81
CA GLN A 248 -28.33 20.59 29.34
C GLN A 248 -29.57 19.79 28.95
N ALA A 249 -29.49 18.47 28.88
CA ALA A 249 -30.62 17.59 28.60
C ALA A 249 -30.35 16.18 29.13
N LEU A 250 -31.38 15.36 29.12
CA LEU A 250 -31.36 13.93 29.41
C LEU A 250 -31.98 13.19 28.23
N ASN A 251 -31.29 12.18 27.71
CA ASN A 251 -31.73 11.49 26.49
C ASN A 251 -32.21 10.08 26.81
N VAL A 252 -33.40 9.74 26.31
CA VAL A 252 -34.01 8.41 26.41
C VAL A 252 -34.35 7.88 25.01
N HIS A 253 -34.37 6.57 24.83
CA HIS A 253 -34.81 5.96 23.57
C HIS A 253 -36.36 5.96 23.50
N PRO A 254 -36.95 6.38 22.38
CA PRO A 254 -38.42 6.50 22.29
C PRO A 254 -39.17 5.19 22.53
N ASP A 255 -38.61 4.08 22.03
CA ASP A 255 -39.27 2.76 22.03
C ASP A 255 -38.90 1.88 23.23
N PHE A 256 -37.89 2.27 24.06
CA PHE A 256 -37.55 1.49 25.25
C PHE A 256 -38.58 1.72 26.34
N VAL A 257 -38.78 0.68 27.14
CA VAL A 257 -39.65 0.76 28.33
C VAL A 257 -38.85 1.23 29.52
N TYR A 258 -39.37 2.26 30.22
CA TYR A 258 -38.80 2.79 31.45
C TYR A 258 -39.68 2.44 32.61
N ALA A 259 -39.09 2.00 33.68
CA ALA A 259 -39.77 1.65 34.92
C ALA A 259 -39.60 2.76 35.94
N LEU A 260 -40.70 3.07 36.64
CA LEU A 260 -40.69 3.86 37.87
C LEU A 260 -40.54 2.91 39.05
N VAL A 261 -39.41 2.92 39.69
CA VAL A 261 -39.00 1.96 40.72
C VAL A 261 -39.11 2.59 42.12
N ASP A 262 -39.91 2.02 42.99
CA ASP A 262 -40.01 2.43 44.40
C ASP A 262 -38.88 1.76 45.21
N THR A 263 -37.96 2.56 45.71
CA THR A 263 -36.83 2.11 46.53
C THR A 263 -37.05 2.34 48.05
N GLY A 264 -38.25 2.65 48.43
CA GLY A 264 -38.61 2.95 49.86
C GLY A 264 -38.54 4.44 50.18
N GLU A 265 -37.44 5.12 49.96
CA GLU A 265 -37.28 6.54 50.25
C GLU A 265 -37.63 7.45 49.07
N ARG A 266 -37.42 6.99 47.86
CA ARG A 266 -37.65 7.73 46.60
C ARG A 266 -38.03 6.82 45.45
N LEU A 267 -38.51 7.43 44.35
CA LEU A 267 -38.81 6.76 43.10
C LEU A 267 -37.67 7.01 42.11
N LEU A 268 -37.25 5.96 41.38
CA LEU A 268 -36.19 6.06 40.35
C LEU A 268 -36.75 5.69 39.00
N VAL A 269 -36.48 6.51 37.98
CA VAL A 269 -36.76 6.18 36.60
C VAL A 269 -35.49 5.54 36.00
N LEU A 270 -35.61 4.32 35.49
CA LEU A 270 -34.57 3.49 34.89
C LEU A 270 -35.16 2.73 33.69
N ALA A 271 -34.35 2.36 32.70
CA ALA A 271 -34.80 1.42 31.68
C ALA A 271 -35.20 0.08 32.36
N GLU A 272 -36.36 -0.47 32.02
CA GLU A 272 -36.93 -1.67 32.67
C GLU A 272 -35.94 -2.84 32.69
N GLU A 273 -35.25 -3.10 31.55
CA GLU A 273 -34.29 -4.18 31.42
C GLU A 273 -33.04 -4.02 32.32
N LEU A 274 -32.75 -2.82 32.78
CA LEU A 274 -31.58 -2.50 33.59
C LEU A 274 -31.89 -2.32 35.08
N VAL A 275 -33.16 -2.40 35.50
CA VAL A 275 -33.59 -2.17 36.88
C VAL A 275 -32.86 -3.08 37.86
N GLU A 276 -32.81 -4.39 37.61
CA GLU A 276 -32.20 -5.35 38.53
C GLU A 276 -30.70 -5.08 38.70
N SER A 277 -30.00 -4.83 37.59
CA SER A 277 -28.56 -4.55 37.59
C SER A 277 -28.21 -3.20 38.26
N CYS A 278 -29.03 -2.19 38.05
CA CYS A 278 -28.90 -0.88 38.70
C CYS A 278 -29.14 -0.96 40.21
N LEU A 279 -30.22 -1.58 40.65
CA LEU A 279 -30.52 -1.75 42.08
C LEU A 279 -29.41 -2.53 42.80
N ALA A 280 -28.96 -3.63 42.20
CA ALA A 280 -27.84 -4.41 42.74
C ALA A 280 -26.57 -3.56 42.88
N ARG A 281 -26.28 -2.73 41.89
CA ARG A 281 -25.12 -1.82 41.88
C ARG A 281 -25.22 -0.72 42.96
N TYR A 282 -26.46 -0.27 43.26
CA TYR A 282 -26.70 0.77 44.27
C TYR A 282 -26.83 0.16 45.69
N GLY A 283 -26.91 -1.14 45.81
CA GLY A 283 -27.19 -1.82 47.10
C GLY A 283 -28.59 -1.52 47.64
N LEU A 284 -29.54 -1.32 46.72
CA LEU A 284 -30.95 -1.01 47.04
C LEU A 284 -31.85 -2.18 46.67
N GLU A 285 -32.93 -2.30 47.42
CA GLU A 285 -34.10 -3.08 47.02
C GLU A 285 -35.18 -2.15 46.47
N GLY A 286 -35.93 -2.62 45.47
CA GLY A 286 -37.00 -1.81 44.91
C GLY A 286 -37.95 -2.61 44.04
N THR A 287 -39.12 -2.03 43.81
CA THR A 287 -40.19 -2.65 43.01
C THR A 287 -40.63 -1.65 41.94
N ALA A 288 -40.70 -2.07 40.69
CA ALA A 288 -41.30 -1.27 39.63
C ALA A 288 -42.82 -1.12 39.91
N ILE A 289 -43.26 0.11 40.10
CA ILE A 289 -44.68 0.42 40.39
C ILE A 289 -45.46 0.82 39.14
N ALA A 290 -44.79 1.28 38.10
CA ALA A 290 -45.36 1.61 36.80
C ALA A 290 -44.28 1.53 35.71
N THR A 291 -44.73 1.41 34.47
CA THR A 291 -43.85 1.47 33.29
C THR A 291 -44.41 2.38 32.21
N ALA A 292 -43.53 2.99 31.44
CA ALA A 292 -43.91 3.85 30.32
C ALA A 292 -42.89 3.73 29.16
N PRO A 293 -43.33 3.92 27.92
CA PRO A 293 -42.37 4.04 26.82
C PRO A 293 -41.59 5.36 26.96
N GLY A 294 -40.31 5.37 26.50
CA GLY A 294 -39.49 6.59 26.56
C GLY A 294 -40.16 7.80 25.91
N ALA A 295 -40.91 7.59 24.83
CA ALA A 295 -41.71 8.66 24.20
C ALA A 295 -42.64 9.40 25.14
N ALA A 296 -43.15 8.75 26.22
CA ALA A 296 -43.99 9.39 27.24
C ALA A 296 -43.21 10.33 28.17
N LEU A 297 -41.90 10.20 28.24
CA LEU A 297 -41.02 11.04 29.08
C LEU A 297 -40.57 12.33 28.37
N GLU A 298 -40.86 12.49 27.08
CA GLU A 298 -40.44 13.63 26.30
C GLU A 298 -40.86 14.96 26.91
N HIS A 299 -39.94 15.90 26.97
CA HIS A 299 -40.13 17.25 27.54
C HIS A 299 -40.33 17.33 29.05
N ILE A 300 -40.32 16.20 29.79
CA ILE A 300 -40.33 16.28 31.26
C ILE A 300 -38.99 16.91 31.71
N HIS A 301 -39.08 17.80 32.67
CA HIS A 301 -37.94 18.53 33.22
C HIS A 301 -37.45 17.94 34.51
N PHE A 302 -36.12 17.89 34.66
CA PHE A 302 -35.44 17.47 35.88
C PHE A 302 -34.47 18.53 36.32
N HIS A 303 -34.27 18.69 37.62
CA HIS A 303 -33.31 19.60 38.18
C HIS A 303 -31.89 19.06 37.99
N HIS A 304 -30.97 19.96 37.60
CA HIS A 304 -29.53 19.64 37.61
C HIS A 304 -29.10 19.33 39.06
N PRO A 305 -28.21 18.35 39.31
CA PRO A 305 -27.86 17.87 40.67
C PRO A 305 -27.34 18.91 41.63
N PHE A 306 -26.74 20.01 41.13
CA PHE A 306 -26.10 21.05 41.95
C PHE A 306 -26.13 22.47 41.34
N TYR A 307 -26.76 22.67 40.17
CA TYR A 307 -26.97 24.00 39.59
C TYR A 307 -28.48 24.31 39.50
N GLU A 308 -28.82 25.59 39.57
CA GLU A 308 -30.21 26.06 39.41
C GLU A 308 -30.59 26.11 37.91
N ARG A 309 -30.63 24.96 37.26
CA ARG A 309 -31.17 24.85 35.88
C ARG A 309 -31.91 23.54 35.70
N LEU A 310 -32.74 23.52 34.67
CA LEU A 310 -33.55 22.35 34.31
C LEU A 310 -32.93 21.61 33.12
N SER A 311 -33.01 20.30 33.15
CA SER A 311 -32.56 19.41 32.07
C SER A 311 -33.84 18.71 31.52
N PRO A 312 -34.32 19.09 30.32
CA PRO A 312 -35.44 18.43 29.67
C PRO A 312 -35.04 17.04 29.18
N VAL A 313 -36.03 16.14 29.10
CA VAL A 313 -35.89 14.86 28.44
C VAL A 313 -36.07 15.02 26.94
N TYR A 314 -35.11 14.53 26.14
CA TYR A 314 -35.15 14.45 24.68
C TYR A 314 -35.11 13.00 24.23
N LEU A 315 -35.72 12.73 23.07
CA LEU A 315 -35.72 11.40 22.46
C LEU A 315 -34.52 11.23 21.60
N ALA A 316 -33.79 10.12 21.76
CA ALA A 316 -32.56 9.84 21.02
C ALA A 316 -32.40 8.33 20.75
N GLU A 317 -32.32 7.96 19.48
CA GLU A 317 -32.21 6.57 19.04
C GLU A 317 -30.85 5.93 19.36
N TYR A 318 -29.84 6.73 19.69
CA TYR A 318 -28.48 6.24 20.03
C TYR A 318 -28.36 5.70 21.47
N VAL A 319 -29.40 5.87 22.28
CA VAL A 319 -29.42 5.33 23.65
C VAL A 319 -29.46 3.81 23.58
N GLU A 320 -28.55 3.15 24.29
CA GLU A 320 -28.40 1.69 24.30
C GLU A 320 -28.69 1.09 25.69
N LEU A 321 -29.00 -0.23 25.75
CA LEU A 321 -29.22 -1.00 26.97
C LEU A 321 -28.01 -1.88 27.35
N GLY A 322 -26.92 -1.81 26.64
CA GLY A 322 -25.73 -2.64 26.88
C GLY A 322 -24.99 -2.34 28.19
N ALA A 323 -25.17 -1.13 28.74
CA ALA A 323 -24.57 -0.69 29.99
C ALA A 323 -25.33 0.53 30.56
N GLY A 324 -25.07 0.85 31.82
CA GLY A 324 -25.59 2.06 32.48
C GLY A 324 -27.00 1.92 33.01
N THR A 325 -27.87 2.88 32.69
CA THR A 325 -29.22 3.03 33.21
C THR A 325 -30.30 3.11 32.13
N GLY A 326 -29.88 3.14 30.85
CA GLY A 326 -30.76 3.43 29.71
C GLY A 326 -31.14 4.91 29.58
N VAL A 327 -30.48 5.79 30.33
CA VAL A 327 -30.64 7.24 30.26
C VAL A 327 -29.26 7.87 30.10
N VAL A 328 -29.10 8.70 29.09
CA VAL A 328 -27.85 9.39 28.80
C VAL A 328 -27.96 10.86 29.21
N HIS A 329 -26.99 11.36 29.99
CA HIS A 329 -26.88 12.79 30.20
C HIS A 329 -26.32 13.48 28.96
N SER A 330 -26.89 14.57 28.54
CA SER A 330 -26.52 15.28 27.32
C SER A 330 -25.81 16.59 27.66
N ALA A 331 -24.57 16.70 27.13
CA ALA A 331 -23.76 17.92 27.18
C ALA A 331 -23.34 18.27 25.73
N PRO A 332 -24.14 19.04 25.00
CA PRO A 332 -24.02 19.24 23.55
C PRO A 332 -22.69 19.83 23.09
N ALA A 333 -21.94 20.46 23.97
CA ALA A 333 -20.58 20.93 23.65
C ALA A 333 -19.53 19.80 23.59
N TYR A 334 -19.82 18.62 24.14
CA TYR A 334 -18.85 17.55 24.40
C TYR A 334 -19.26 16.17 23.88
N GLY A 335 -20.30 16.09 23.07
CA GLY A 335 -20.74 14.89 22.38
C GLY A 335 -21.38 15.22 21.04
N GLU A 336 -21.05 14.49 19.98
CA GLU A 336 -21.64 14.71 18.65
C GLU A 336 -23.14 14.36 18.63
N ASP A 337 -23.51 13.20 19.20
CA ASP A 337 -24.92 12.78 19.29
C ASP A 337 -25.75 13.68 20.19
N ASP A 338 -25.16 14.15 21.29
CA ASP A 338 -25.75 15.14 22.17
C ASP A 338 -26.04 16.45 21.45
N PHE A 339 -25.03 16.92 20.67
CA PHE A 339 -25.16 18.14 19.88
C PHE A 339 -26.28 18.02 18.84
N VAL A 340 -26.29 16.94 18.05
CA VAL A 340 -27.30 16.68 17.02
C VAL A 340 -28.70 16.60 17.64
N THR A 341 -28.85 15.88 18.77
CA THR A 341 -30.13 15.78 19.47
C THR A 341 -30.58 17.14 19.97
N CYS A 342 -29.73 17.89 20.67
CA CYS A 342 -30.12 19.22 21.17
C CYS A 342 -30.47 20.20 20.04
N LYS A 343 -29.77 20.14 18.88
CA LYS A 343 -30.09 20.95 17.70
C LYS A 343 -31.44 20.57 17.08
N ARG A 344 -31.82 19.28 17.09
CA ARG A 344 -33.15 18.81 16.66
C ARG A 344 -34.28 19.39 17.53
N TYR A 345 -34.00 19.64 18.81
CA TYR A 345 -34.92 20.32 19.73
C TYR A 345 -34.73 21.85 19.74
N ALA A 346 -34.20 22.39 18.65
CA ALA A 346 -34.04 23.83 18.37
C ALA A 346 -33.17 24.62 19.38
N MET A 347 -32.28 23.95 20.11
CA MET A 347 -31.29 24.64 20.95
C MET A 347 -30.40 25.50 20.06
N SER A 348 -30.31 26.80 20.34
CA SER A 348 -29.45 27.72 19.58
C SER A 348 -27.95 27.48 19.89
N ASN A 349 -27.05 27.98 19.04
CA ASN A 349 -25.61 27.90 19.31
C ASN A 349 -25.23 28.71 20.57
N ASP A 350 -25.93 29.80 20.83
CA ASP A 350 -25.68 30.69 21.96
C ASP A 350 -26.12 30.07 23.30
N ASP A 351 -27.07 29.11 23.26
CA ASP A 351 -27.54 28.40 24.44
C ASP A 351 -26.59 27.25 24.87
N ILE A 352 -25.69 26.82 24.00
CA ILE A 352 -24.78 25.70 24.27
C ILE A 352 -23.69 26.12 25.27
N LEU A 353 -23.67 25.49 26.41
CA LEU A 353 -22.71 25.74 27.49
C LEU A 353 -21.33 25.16 27.12
N THR A 354 -20.32 26.00 27.06
CA THR A 354 -18.93 25.62 26.75
C THR A 354 -17.96 25.97 27.90
N PRO A 355 -18.12 25.42 29.12
CA PRO A 355 -17.32 25.82 30.26
C PRO A 355 -15.86 25.39 30.20
N VAL A 356 -15.45 24.50 29.30
CA VAL A 356 -14.06 24.05 29.17
C VAL A 356 -13.32 24.88 28.14
N GLN A 357 -12.25 25.55 28.55
CA GLN A 357 -11.37 26.35 27.69
C GLN A 357 -10.50 25.46 26.77
N SER A 358 -9.82 26.06 25.83
CA SER A 358 -8.92 25.37 24.86
C SER A 358 -7.76 24.59 25.51
N ASN A 359 -7.36 24.99 26.72
CA ASN A 359 -6.31 24.34 27.52
C ASN A 359 -6.85 23.25 28.48
N GLY A 360 -8.16 22.94 28.42
CA GLY A 360 -8.80 21.94 29.27
C GLY A 360 -9.16 22.44 30.68
N VAL A 361 -9.02 23.73 30.96
CA VAL A 361 -9.38 24.32 32.26
C VAL A 361 -10.78 24.89 32.18
N TYR A 362 -11.59 24.69 33.21
CA TYR A 362 -12.89 25.33 33.30
C TYR A 362 -12.72 26.87 33.38
N VAL A 363 -13.65 27.61 32.79
CA VAL A 363 -13.70 29.08 32.90
C VAL A 363 -13.83 29.47 34.37
N ASP A 364 -13.15 30.54 34.75
CA ASP A 364 -13.07 30.99 36.18
C ASP A 364 -14.45 31.30 36.78
N SER A 365 -15.42 31.68 35.93
CA SER A 365 -16.79 31.98 36.32
C SER A 365 -17.64 30.74 36.62
N LEU A 366 -17.15 29.52 36.33
CA LEU A 366 -17.92 28.30 36.61
C LEU A 366 -17.96 28.09 38.12
N GLU A 367 -19.17 28.09 38.67
CA GLU A 367 -19.40 27.85 40.07
C GLU A 367 -18.85 26.46 40.48
N PHE A 368 -18.21 26.36 41.64
CA PHE A 368 -17.57 25.18 42.27
C PHE A 368 -16.27 24.67 41.57
N PHE A 369 -16.13 24.78 40.24
CA PHE A 369 -15.03 24.11 39.50
C PHE A 369 -14.18 25.04 38.66
N GLY A 370 -14.44 26.37 38.68
CA GLY A 370 -13.67 27.37 37.92
C GLY A 370 -12.18 27.27 38.16
N GLY A 371 -11.37 27.39 37.12
CA GLY A 371 -9.93 27.29 37.17
C GLY A 371 -9.35 25.87 37.32
N GLN A 372 -10.17 24.84 37.46
CA GLN A 372 -9.68 23.46 37.57
C GLN A 372 -9.51 22.80 36.18
N PHE A 373 -8.44 22.02 36.05
CA PHE A 373 -8.21 21.18 34.85
C PHE A 373 -9.14 19.95 34.87
N ILE A 374 -9.86 19.69 33.76
CA ILE A 374 -10.97 18.70 33.74
C ILE A 374 -10.53 17.29 34.16
N TRP A 375 -9.30 16.85 33.81
CA TRP A 375 -8.80 15.54 34.21
C TRP A 375 -8.50 15.45 35.74
N LYS A 376 -8.49 16.57 36.44
CA LYS A 376 -8.28 16.63 37.90
C LYS A 376 -9.56 16.98 38.66
N ALA A 377 -10.59 17.44 37.99
CA ALA A 377 -11.86 17.85 38.60
C ALA A 377 -12.76 16.70 39.07
N GLY A 378 -12.53 15.47 38.58
CA GLY A 378 -13.38 14.31 38.89
C GLY A 378 -13.66 14.11 40.37
N PRO A 379 -12.68 14.06 41.27
CA PRO A 379 -12.92 13.92 42.72
C PRO A 379 -13.80 15.03 43.32
N ALA A 380 -13.61 16.29 42.88
CA ALA A 380 -14.43 17.43 43.38
C ALA A 380 -15.87 17.33 42.88
N ILE A 381 -16.11 16.86 41.66
CA ILE A 381 -17.45 16.66 41.12
C ILE A 381 -18.17 15.50 41.85
N VAL A 382 -17.46 14.39 42.09
CA VAL A 382 -17.99 13.27 42.88
C VAL A 382 -18.40 13.71 44.28
N GLU A 383 -17.58 14.52 44.96
CA GLU A 383 -17.91 15.02 46.28
C GLU A 383 -19.11 15.97 46.26
N LYS A 384 -19.21 16.85 45.27
CA LYS A 384 -20.35 17.75 45.10
C LYS A 384 -21.66 16.98 44.84
N LEU A 385 -21.60 15.90 44.04
CA LEU A 385 -22.76 14.98 43.82
C LEU A 385 -23.14 14.22 45.10
N ARG A 386 -22.17 13.90 45.96
CA ARG A 386 -22.43 13.28 47.23
C ARG A 386 -23.08 14.25 48.21
N GLU A 387 -22.60 15.49 48.31
CA GLU A 387 -23.17 16.57 49.12
C GLU A 387 -24.63 16.85 48.74
N SER A 388 -24.95 16.84 47.45
CA SER A 388 -26.32 17.06 46.96
C SER A 388 -27.22 15.84 47.09
N GLY A 389 -26.70 14.67 47.48
CA GLY A 389 -27.48 13.43 47.56
C GLY A 389 -27.82 12.83 46.19
N ALA A 390 -27.22 13.31 45.12
CA ALA A 390 -27.48 12.87 43.75
C ALA A 390 -26.60 11.68 43.31
N LEU A 391 -25.47 11.43 43.98
CA LEU A 391 -24.58 10.31 43.66
C LEU A 391 -25.23 8.98 44.09
N MET A 392 -25.55 8.11 43.11
CA MET A 392 -26.08 6.76 43.34
C MET A 392 -24.98 5.73 43.47
N HIS A 393 -23.99 5.77 42.55
CA HIS A 393 -22.88 4.84 42.53
C HIS A 393 -21.66 5.45 41.85
N THR A 394 -20.46 4.95 42.21
CA THR A 394 -19.20 5.29 41.55
C THR A 394 -18.31 4.07 41.51
N GLU A 395 -17.71 3.82 40.33
CA GLU A 395 -16.73 2.75 40.12
C GLU A 395 -15.62 3.19 39.14
N THR A 396 -14.55 2.43 39.12
CA THR A 396 -13.48 2.65 38.12
C THR A 396 -13.59 1.57 37.04
N ILE A 397 -13.73 2.01 35.80
CA ILE A 397 -13.78 1.11 34.64
C ILE A 397 -12.58 1.33 33.73
N THR A 398 -12.23 0.29 32.99
CA THR A 398 -11.25 0.38 31.89
C THR A 398 -12.01 0.20 30.58
N HIS A 399 -11.86 1.18 29.70
CA HIS A 399 -12.52 1.14 28.39
C HIS A 399 -11.64 1.77 27.32
N SER A 400 -11.93 1.46 26.04
CA SER A 400 -11.30 2.10 24.91
C SER A 400 -11.68 3.58 24.86
N TYR A 401 -10.70 4.45 24.73
CA TYR A 401 -10.89 5.91 24.74
C TYR A 401 -10.05 6.57 23.66
N MET A 402 -10.54 7.65 23.08
CA MET A 402 -9.83 8.41 22.04
C MET A 402 -8.62 9.13 22.59
N HIS A 403 -7.50 9.02 21.87
CA HIS A 403 -6.21 9.64 22.19
C HIS A 403 -5.65 10.38 20.98
N CYS A 404 -4.89 11.42 21.24
CA CYS A 404 -4.11 12.09 20.20
C CYS A 404 -3.06 11.12 19.63
N TRP A 405 -3.07 10.91 18.33
CA TRP A 405 -2.12 10.01 17.65
C TRP A 405 -0.65 10.38 17.91
N ARG A 406 -0.37 11.66 18.19
CA ARG A 406 0.98 12.18 18.39
C ARG A 406 1.40 12.24 19.85
N HIS A 407 0.61 12.86 20.69
CA HIS A 407 0.93 13.03 22.12
C HIS A 407 0.55 11.82 22.97
N LYS A 408 -0.28 10.91 22.43
CA LYS A 408 -0.81 9.73 23.13
C LYS A 408 -1.58 10.10 24.41
N THR A 409 -2.10 11.32 24.46
CA THR A 409 -2.91 11.84 25.55
C THR A 409 -4.39 11.81 25.20
N PRO A 410 -5.29 11.67 26.19
CA PRO A 410 -6.72 11.60 25.96
C PRO A 410 -7.28 12.87 25.31
N LEU A 411 -8.17 12.71 24.36
CA LEU A 411 -8.90 13.77 23.67
C LEU A 411 -10.26 14.02 24.33
N ILE A 412 -10.88 15.14 23.95
CA ILE A 412 -12.30 15.39 24.18
C ILE A 412 -12.98 15.82 22.89
N TYR A 413 -14.26 15.64 22.78
CA TYR A 413 -15.07 16.49 21.92
C TYR A 413 -15.21 17.87 22.54
N ARG A 414 -15.06 18.93 21.73
CA ARG A 414 -15.22 20.30 22.17
C ARG A 414 -15.91 21.12 21.09
N ALA A 415 -17.08 21.67 21.40
CA ALA A 415 -17.74 22.61 20.51
C ALA A 415 -16.92 23.89 20.41
N THR A 416 -16.54 24.21 19.18
CA THR A 416 -15.77 25.41 18.85
C THR A 416 -16.11 25.84 17.43
N ALA A 417 -16.06 27.14 17.18
CA ALA A 417 -16.27 27.67 15.84
C ALA A 417 -15.08 27.30 14.95
N GLN A 418 -15.35 26.52 13.91
CA GLN A 418 -14.36 26.00 12.96
C GLN A 418 -14.86 26.16 11.53
N TRP A 419 -13.96 25.93 10.57
CA TRP A 419 -14.28 25.88 9.16
C TRP A 419 -14.44 24.43 8.72
N PHE A 420 -15.54 24.16 7.99
CA PHE A 420 -15.89 22.80 7.57
C PHE A 420 -16.11 22.75 6.06
N VAL A 421 -15.76 21.61 5.47
CA VAL A 421 -16.27 21.17 4.17
C VAL A 421 -17.51 20.32 4.44
N GLY A 422 -18.65 20.76 3.95
CA GLY A 422 -19.93 20.10 4.20
C GLY A 422 -20.15 18.89 3.32
N MET A 423 -20.44 17.74 3.95
CA MET A 423 -20.74 16.50 3.23
C MET A 423 -22.15 16.52 2.62
N ASP A 424 -23.12 16.97 3.41
CA ASP A 424 -24.54 17.00 3.04
C ASP A 424 -25.08 18.43 2.81
N LYS A 425 -24.22 19.44 2.99
CA LYS A 425 -24.57 20.82 2.67
C LYS A 425 -24.86 20.93 1.20
N GLN A 426 -26.02 21.51 0.87
CA GLN A 426 -26.37 21.77 -0.53
C GLN A 426 -25.38 22.78 -1.13
N PRO A 427 -24.63 22.42 -2.16
CA PRO A 427 -23.75 23.36 -2.85
C PRO A 427 -24.55 24.34 -3.69
N LEU A 428 -23.88 25.34 -4.27
CA LEU A 428 -24.52 26.30 -5.16
C LEU A 428 -25.08 25.64 -6.43
N GLN A 429 -24.49 24.54 -6.87
CA GLN A 429 -24.93 23.77 -8.04
C GLN A 429 -24.71 22.28 -7.87
N GLY A 430 -25.66 21.47 -8.34
CA GLY A 430 -25.55 20.00 -8.40
C GLY A 430 -25.76 19.29 -7.06
N ASP A 431 -25.27 18.06 -6.98
CA ASP A 431 -25.43 17.16 -5.85
C ASP A 431 -24.53 17.51 -4.67
N THR A 432 -24.87 17.01 -3.48
CA THR A 432 -24.04 17.15 -2.29
C THR A 432 -22.67 16.45 -2.47
N LEU A 433 -21.69 16.86 -1.69
CA LEU A 433 -20.35 16.28 -1.79
C LEU A 433 -20.36 14.77 -1.51
N ARG A 434 -21.18 14.31 -0.55
CA ARG A 434 -21.36 12.87 -0.28
C ARG A 434 -21.89 12.13 -1.51
N GLN A 435 -22.94 12.62 -2.15
CA GLN A 435 -23.51 12.01 -3.35
C GLN A 435 -22.50 11.94 -4.49
N ARG A 436 -21.77 13.03 -4.75
CA ARG A 436 -20.70 13.06 -5.77
C ARG A 436 -19.60 12.05 -5.46
N SER A 437 -19.16 11.98 -4.21
CA SER A 437 -18.08 11.08 -3.80
C SER A 437 -18.46 9.62 -3.89
N LEU A 438 -19.68 9.24 -3.48
CA LEU A 438 -20.18 7.87 -3.62
C LEU A 438 -20.30 7.47 -5.09
N ALA A 439 -20.83 8.34 -5.95
CA ALA A 439 -20.92 8.10 -7.41
C ALA A 439 -19.51 7.97 -8.04
N ALA A 440 -18.54 8.75 -7.59
CA ALA A 440 -17.16 8.66 -8.06
C ALA A 440 -16.47 7.35 -7.65
N ILE A 441 -16.77 6.81 -6.47
CA ILE A 441 -16.28 5.50 -6.01
C ILE A 441 -16.77 4.38 -6.93
N GLU A 442 -18.03 4.42 -7.37
CA GLU A 442 -18.59 3.40 -8.28
C GLU A 442 -17.89 3.38 -9.64
N GLN A 443 -17.33 4.52 -10.08
CA GLN A 443 -16.62 4.67 -11.34
C GLN A 443 -15.13 4.40 -11.24
N THR A 444 -14.61 4.15 -10.04
CA THR A 444 -13.18 3.93 -9.78
C THR A 444 -12.87 2.43 -9.78
N ARG A 445 -11.78 2.03 -10.47
CA ARG A 445 -11.25 0.66 -10.39
C ARG A 445 -10.47 0.48 -9.09
N PHE A 446 -10.76 -0.58 -8.34
CA PHE A 446 -10.03 -0.93 -7.13
C PHE A 446 -9.19 -2.19 -7.32
N VAL A 447 -7.97 -2.18 -6.80
CA VAL A 447 -7.05 -3.32 -6.76
C VAL A 447 -6.45 -3.40 -5.35
N PRO A 448 -6.84 -4.40 -4.55
CA PRO A 448 -7.90 -5.38 -4.74
C PRO A 448 -9.33 -4.78 -4.61
N ASP A 449 -10.33 -5.51 -5.07
CA ASP A 449 -11.73 -5.06 -5.15
C ASP A 449 -12.34 -4.68 -3.79
N TRP A 450 -11.91 -5.30 -2.69
CA TRP A 450 -12.42 -4.99 -1.34
C TRP A 450 -12.24 -3.51 -0.93
N GLY A 451 -11.28 -2.81 -1.56
CA GLY A 451 -11.04 -1.39 -1.32
C GLY A 451 -12.25 -0.51 -1.60
N GLN A 452 -13.08 -0.89 -2.59
CA GLN A 452 -14.30 -0.15 -2.94
C GLN A 452 -15.30 -0.11 -1.76
N ALA A 453 -15.66 -1.27 -1.22
CA ALA A 453 -16.60 -1.36 -0.11
C ALA A 453 -16.10 -0.60 1.13
N ARG A 454 -14.79 -0.67 1.39
CA ARG A 454 -14.16 0.03 2.51
C ARG A 454 -14.25 1.57 2.35
N LEU A 455 -13.86 2.10 1.21
CA LEU A 455 -13.92 3.54 0.96
C LEU A 455 -15.37 4.04 0.93
N HIS A 456 -16.29 3.26 0.32
CA HIS A 456 -17.71 3.57 0.28
C HIS A 456 -18.29 3.70 1.71
N ALA A 457 -18.04 2.73 2.59
CA ALA A 457 -18.53 2.77 3.97
C ALA A 457 -18.00 3.99 4.75
N MET A 458 -16.73 4.33 4.54
CA MET A 458 -16.13 5.52 5.17
C MET A 458 -16.76 6.82 4.69
N ILE A 459 -17.06 6.96 3.40
CA ILE A 459 -17.71 8.17 2.85
C ILE A 459 -19.19 8.23 3.24
N ALA A 460 -19.90 7.10 3.22
CA ALA A 460 -21.34 7.06 3.53
C ALA A 460 -21.65 7.59 4.94
N ASN A 461 -20.77 7.34 5.90
CA ASN A 461 -20.96 7.71 7.31
C ASN A 461 -20.08 8.88 7.76
N ARG A 462 -19.36 9.54 6.83
CA ARG A 462 -18.43 10.60 7.19
C ARG A 462 -19.15 11.85 7.69
N PRO A 463 -18.77 12.43 8.85
CA PRO A 463 -19.21 13.77 9.24
C PRO A 463 -18.58 14.84 8.34
N ASP A 464 -19.04 16.10 8.49
CA ASP A 464 -18.41 17.25 7.83
C ASP A 464 -16.93 17.34 8.19
N TRP A 465 -16.09 17.66 7.22
CA TRP A 465 -14.64 17.73 7.41
C TRP A 465 -14.22 19.07 8.00
N CYS A 466 -13.75 19.09 9.24
CA CYS A 466 -13.14 20.25 9.86
C CYS A 466 -11.76 20.51 9.24
N ILE A 467 -11.64 21.60 8.47
CA ILE A 467 -10.41 21.94 7.76
C ILE A 467 -9.53 22.99 8.46
N SER A 468 -10.01 23.64 9.54
CA SER A 468 -9.24 24.65 10.26
C SER A 468 -8.45 24.07 11.43
N ARG A 469 -7.21 24.54 11.58
CA ARG A 469 -6.30 24.16 12.66
C ARG A 469 -5.71 25.41 13.32
N GLN A 470 -5.51 25.38 14.63
CA GLN A 470 -4.89 26.43 15.41
C GLN A 470 -3.40 26.12 15.53
N ARG A 471 -2.66 26.26 14.40
CA ARG A 471 -1.25 25.90 14.24
C ARG A 471 -0.41 27.06 13.73
N ASN A 472 0.91 26.98 13.99
CA ASN A 472 1.87 27.92 13.40
C ASN A 472 2.39 27.44 12.03
N TRP A 473 2.52 26.11 11.84
CA TRP A 473 3.08 25.52 10.63
C TRP A 473 2.00 24.83 9.77
N GLY A 474 1.58 25.50 8.73
CA GLY A 474 0.56 25.06 7.78
C GLY A 474 0.17 26.19 6.83
N VAL A 475 -0.49 25.83 5.73
CA VAL A 475 -1.03 26.81 4.78
C VAL A 475 -2.18 27.57 5.43
N PRO A 476 -2.16 28.91 5.44
CA PRO A 476 -3.19 29.71 6.10
C PRO A 476 -4.53 29.64 5.37
N ILE A 477 -5.62 29.79 6.13
CA ILE A 477 -6.96 30.05 5.59
C ILE A 477 -7.11 31.57 5.46
N PRO A 478 -6.99 32.17 4.25
CA PRO A 478 -6.89 33.60 4.10
C PRO A 478 -8.28 34.29 4.06
N PHE A 479 -9.00 34.20 5.19
CA PHE A 479 -10.33 34.78 5.32
C PHE A 479 -10.33 36.06 6.16
N PHE A 480 -11.18 37.00 5.71
CA PHE A 480 -11.53 38.20 6.45
C PHE A 480 -12.98 38.08 6.94
N LEU A 481 -13.20 38.20 8.25
CA LEU A 481 -14.52 38.07 8.88
C LEU A 481 -15.02 39.41 9.36
N HIS A 482 -16.25 39.75 9.03
CA HIS A 482 -16.89 40.95 9.52
C HIS A 482 -17.04 40.84 11.08
N LYS A 483 -16.54 41.85 11.80
CA LYS A 483 -16.43 41.86 13.27
C LYS A 483 -17.77 41.66 14.00
N GLN A 484 -18.87 42.19 13.44
CA GLN A 484 -20.18 42.11 14.09
C GLN A 484 -20.97 40.88 13.68
N THR A 485 -20.93 40.48 12.39
CA THR A 485 -21.74 39.35 11.88
C THR A 485 -21.01 38.04 11.83
N GLY A 486 -19.65 38.08 11.85
CA GLY A 486 -18.81 36.89 11.68
C GLY A 486 -18.86 36.29 10.26
N GLU A 487 -19.50 37.00 9.31
CA GLU A 487 -19.59 36.55 7.93
C GLU A 487 -18.32 36.83 7.14
N LEU A 488 -18.12 36.05 6.07
CA LEU A 488 -17.02 36.25 5.13
C LEU A 488 -17.17 37.57 4.36
N HIS A 489 -16.05 38.19 4.03
CA HIS A 489 -16.05 39.35 3.16
C HIS A 489 -16.70 39.01 1.80
N PRO A 490 -17.53 39.88 1.21
CA PRO A 490 -18.21 39.58 -0.07
C PRO A 490 -17.27 39.24 -1.21
N ARG A 491 -16.07 39.83 -1.23
CA ARG A 491 -15.00 39.53 -2.22
C ARG A 491 -14.03 38.43 -1.78
N THR A 492 -14.43 37.50 -0.91
CA THR A 492 -13.52 36.50 -0.33
C THR A 492 -12.71 35.74 -1.38
N VAL A 493 -13.34 35.28 -2.48
CA VAL A 493 -12.65 34.53 -3.54
C VAL A 493 -11.59 35.37 -4.26
N GLU A 494 -11.88 36.65 -4.52
CA GLU A 494 -10.92 37.60 -5.13
C GLU A 494 -9.74 37.86 -4.17
N LEU A 495 -10.04 38.12 -2.91
CA LEU A 495 -9.02 38.35 -1.87
C LEU A 495 -8.14 37.12 -1.67
N MET A 496 -8.68 35.91 -1.77
CA MET A 496 -7.89 34.67 -1.71
C MET A 496 -6.90 34.60 -2.89
N GLU A 497 -7.28 34.99 -4.11
CA GLU A 497 -6.37 35.01 -5.25
C GLU A 497 -5.26 36.07 -5.06
N ASP A 498 -5.59 37.25 -4.54
CA ASP A 498 -4.58 38.27 -4.19
C ASP A 498 -3.57 37.73 -3.17
N VAL A 499 -4.05 37.02 -2.14
CA VAL A 499 -3.19 36.39 -1.14
C VAL A 499 -2.37 35.25 -1.76
N ALA A 500 -2.98 34.38 -2.56
CA ALA A 500 -2.28 33.29 -3.25
C ALA A 500 -1.15 33.81 -4.14
N THR A 501 -1.37 34.89 -4.87
CA THR A 501 -0.32 35.54 -5.69
C THR A 501 0.84 36.05 -4.85
N ARG A 502 0.59 36.57 -3.65
CA ARG A 502 1.64 36.99 -2.70
C ARG A 502 2.38 35.78 -2.10
N VAL A 503 1.64 34.73 -1.76
CA VAL A 503 2.20 33.48 -1.22
C VAL A 503 3.09 32.78 -2.26
N GLU A 504 2.72 32.81 -3.53
CA GLU A 504 3.53 32.26 -4.63
C GLU A 504 4.92 32.91 -4.74
N GLN A 505 5.05 34.16 -4.28
CA GLN A 505 6.30 34.93 -4.31
C GLN A 505 7.08 34.86 -3.00
N GLN A 506 6.42 34.78 -1.86
CA GLN A 506 6.99 35.00 -0.51
C GLN A 506 6.71 33.84 0.46
N GLY A 507 5.97 32.79 0.03
CA GLY A 507 5.50 31.74 0.91
C GLY A 507 4.39 32.19 1.87
N ILE A 508 3.98 31.32 2.77
CA ILE A 508 2.87 31.57 3.73
C ILE A 508 3.10 32.79 4.61
N GLU A 509 4.36 33.24 4.81
CA GLU A 509 4.68 34.47 5.56
C GLU A 509 3.98 35.69 4.98
N ALA A 510 3.68 35.71 3.68
CA ALA A 510 2.94 36.78 3.03
C ALA A 510 1.58 37.03 3.68
N TRP A 511 0.86 36.00 4.12
CA TRP A 511 -0.40 36.14 4.84
C TRP A 511 -0.19 36.62 6.27
N PHE A 512 0.72 35.97 7.01
CA PHE A 512 0.88 36.27 8.43
C PHE A 512 1.35 37.70 8.66
N LYS A 513 2.18 38.26 7.77
CA LYS A 513 2.69 39.64 7.84
C LYS A 513 1.78 40.68 7.18
N LEU A 514 0.76 40.26 6.44
CA LEU A 514 -0.14 41.15 5.70
C LEU A 514 -0.91 42.07 6.66
N ASP A 515 -0.87 43.38 6.41
CA ASP A 515 -1.82 44.32 6.98
C ASP A 515 -3.13 44.26 6.19
N ALA A 516 -4.27 44.04 6.86
CA ALA A 516 -5.59 43.95 6.20
C ALA A 516 -5.91 45.19 5.35
N ALA A 517 -5.40 46.38 5.78
CA ALA A 517 -5.61 47.60 5.03
C ALA A 517 -5.00 47.64 3.64
N GLU A 518 -3.97 46.80 3.36
CA GLU A 518 -3.38 46.70 2.04
C GLU A 518 -4.36 46.11 0.98
N LEU A 519 -5.26 45.23 1.42
CA LEU A 519 -6.28 44.61 0.54
C LEU A 519 -7.66 45.21 0.69
N LEU A 520 -8.04 45.64 1.88
CA LEU A 520 -9.39 46.11 2.20
C LEU A 520 -9.50 47.63 2.25
N GLY A 521 -8.37 48.36 2.29
CA GLY A 521 -8.40 49.82 2.42
C GLY A 521 -9.18 50.28 3.68
N ASP A 522 -10.12 51.20 3.54
CA ASP A 522 -10.94 51.73 4.63
C ASP A 522 -11.88 50.70 5.28
N GLU A 523 -12.20 49.62 4.58
CA GLU A 523 -13.05 48.52 5.08
C GLU A 523 -12.31 47.66 6.15
N ALA A 524 -10.99 47.70 6.21
CA ALA A 524 -10.18 46.89 7.13
C ALA A 524 -10.61 47.05 8.59
N ALA A 525 -11.07 48.22 8.99
CA ALA A 525 -11.58 48.47 10.35
C ALA A 525 -12.77 47.60 10.74
N GLN A 526 -13.55 47.10 9.77
CA GLN A 526 -14.78 46.31 9.97
C GLN A 526 -14.50 44.79 9.97
N TYR A 527 -13.31 44.36 9.57
CA TYR A 527 -12.98 42.93 9.38
C TYR A 527 -11.81 42.52 10.27
N ASP A 528 -11.87 41.24 10.70
CA ASP A 528 -10.76 40.55 11.36
C ASP A 528 -10.14 39.55 10.40
N LYS A 529 -8.82 39.53 10.32
CA LYS A 529 -8.03 38.54 9.62
C LYS A 529 -7.87 37.30 10.52
N ILE A 530 -8.25 36.11 10.04
CA ILE A 530 -8.08 34.89 10.82
C ILE A 530 -6.64 34.37 10.74
N SER A 531 -6.24 33.59 11.75
CA SER A 531 -4.88 33.01 11.86
C SER A 531 -4.86 31.48 11.70
N ASP A 532 -6.00 30.86 11.47
CA ASP A 532 -6.10 29.42 11.32
C ASP A 532 -5.36 28.94 10.07
N THR A 533 -4.77 27.75 10.16
CA THR A 533 -4.17 27.04 9.03
C THR A 533 -5.05 25.89 8.58
N LEU A 534 -4.81 25.40 7.38
CA LEU A 534 -5.49 24.22 6.83
C LEU A 534 -5.05 22.94 7.57
N ASP A 535 -5.94 21.96 7.55
CA ASP A 535 -5.64 20.59 7.88
C ASP A 535 -4.59 20.03 6.90
N VAL A 536 -3.55 19.37 7.39
CA VAL A 536 -2.48 18.80 6.55
C VAL A 536 -3.03 17.80 5.50
N TRP A 537 -4.16 17.14 5.76
CA TRP A 537 -4.84 16.31 4.77
C TRP A 537 -5.43 17.11 3.60
N PHE A 538 -5.57 18.41 3.74
CA PHE A 538 -5.92 19.30 2.63
C PHE A 538 -4.73 19.51 1.70
N ASP A 539 -3.53 19.67 2.23
CA ASP A 539 -2.29 19.84 1.47
C ASP A 539 -2.10 18.66 0.50
N SER A 540 -1.98 17.44 1.05
CA SER A 540 -1.86 16.23 0.23
C SER A 540 -3.12 15.93 -0.57
N GLY A 541 -4.30 16.21 -0.03
CA GLY A 541 -5.59 16.00 -0.68
C GLY A 541 -5.80 16.82 -1.95
N THR A 542 -5.15 17.97 -2.08
CA THR A 542 -5.27 18.87 -3.24
C THR A 542 -4.10 18.79 -4.22
N THR A 543 -3.21 17.81 -4.08
CA THR A 543 -2.07 17.63 -5.01
C THR A 543 -2.51 17.41 -6.47
N HIS A 544 -3.67 16.82 -6.69
CA HIS A 544 -4.26 16.74 -8.04
C HIS A 544 -4.51 18.12 -8.66
N TRP A 545 -4.72 19.15 -7.85
CA TRP A 545 -4.91 20.54 -8.27
C TRP A 545 -3.58 21.27 -8.39
N HIS A 546 -2.83 21.42 -7.28
CA HIS A 546 -1.66 22.28 -7.26
C HIS A 546 -0.39 21.63 -7.82
N VAL A 547 -0.35 20.31 -7.96
CA VAL A 547 0.76 19.60 -8.62
C VAL A 547 0.42 19.27 -10.06
N LEU A 548 -0.61 18.46 -10.32
CA LEU A 548 -0.92 17.98 -11.68
C LEU A 548 -1.41 19.06 -12.63
N ARG A 549 -1.98 20.18 -12.15
CA ARG A 549 -2.32 21.38 -12.92
C ARG A 549 -1.33 22.50 -12.74
N GLY A 550 -0.64 22.54 -11.63
CA GLY A 550 0.18 23.66 -11.18
C GLY A 550 1.67 23.45 -11.41
N SER A 551 2.37 23.03 -10.37
CA SER A 551 3.84 22.99 -10.37
C SER A 551 4.44 21.92 -11.32
N HIS A 552 3.74 20.81 -11.56
CA HIS A 552 4.18 19.72 -12.44
C HIS A 552 3.03 19.27 -13.35
N PRO A 553 2.66 20.07 -14.35
CA PRO A 553 1.52 19.75 -15.17
C PRO A 553 1.74 18.44 -15.91
N MET A 554 1.03 17.43 -15.48
CA MET A 554 0.93 16.12 -16.11
C MET A 554 -0.52 15.93 -16.47
N GLY A 555 -0.86 16.00 -17.73
CA GLY A 555 -2.25 15.96 -18.11
C GLY A 555 -2.51 14.97 -19.24
N HIS A 556 -3.51 14.13 -19.05
CA HIS A 556 -4.26 13.63 -20.19
C HIS A 556 -4.96 14.80 -20.88
N ALA A 557 -5.17 14.70 -22.20
CA ALA A 557 -5.93 15.71 -22.96
C ALA A 557 -7.35 15.98 -22.39
N GLN A 558 -7.83 15.11 -21.49
CA GLN A 558 -9.15 15.19 -20.83
C GLN A 558 -9.12 15.80 -19.42
N GLY A 559 -8.02 16.39 -18.98
CA GLY A 559 -7.87 17.01 -17.66
C GLY A 559 -6.92 16.28 -16.71
N PRO A 560 -6.60 16.85 -15.55
CA PRO A 560 -5.60 16.33 -14.61
C PRO A 560 -6.17 15.22 -13.76
N ARG A 561 -6.28 14.05 -14.31
CA ARG A 561 -6.74 12.84 -13.62
C ARG A 561 -5.66 11.79 -13.72
N ALA A 562 -5.16 11.32 -12.57
CA ALA A 562 -4.19 10.25 -12.54
C ALA A 562 -4.82 8.92 -13.02
N ASP A 563 -4.05 8.08 -13.69
CA ASP A 563 -4.48 6.72 -14.03
C ASP A 563 -4.49 5.84 -12.79
N LEU A 564 -3.52 6.06 -11.88
CA LEU A 564 -3.37 5.26 -10.68
C LEU A 564 -2.89 6.07 -9.48
N TYR A 565 -3.56 5.87 -8.34
CA TYR A 565 -3.05 6.14 -6.99
C TYR A 565 -2.69 4.81 -6.33
N LEU A 566 -1.54 4.74 -5.67
CA LEU A 566 -1.07 3.54 -4.96
C LEU A 566 -0.59 3.91 -3.58
N GLU A 567 -1.22 3.36 -2.53
CA GLU A 567 -0.81 3.56 -1.13
C GLU A 567 -1.18 2.35 -0.25
N GLY A 568 -0.78 2.43 1.03
CA GLY A 568 -1.17 1.47 2.05
C GLY A 568 -2.66 1.51 2.39
N SER A 569 -3.15 0.46 3.02
CA SER A 569 -4.57 0.30 3.37
C SER A 569 -5.09 1.34 4.38
N ASP A 570 -4.22 2.01 5.13
CA ASP A 570 -4.55 3.14 6.00
C ASP A 570 -5.01 4.37 5.21
N GLN A 571 -4.59 4.52 3.95
CA GLN A 571 -4.89 5.68 3.14
C GLN A 571 -6.34 5.75 2.62
N HIS A 572 -7.15 4.73 2.87
CA HIS A 572 -8.61 4.82 2.71
C HIS A 572 -9.22 5.86 3.67
N ARG A 573 -8.59 6.10 4.82
CA ARG A 573 -8.95 7.17 5.76
C ARG A 573 -8.01 8.37 5.70
N GLY A 574 -7.07 8.39 4.77
CA GLY A 574 -6.07 9.42 4.55
C GLY A 574 -6.16 10.03 3.16
N TRP A 575 -5.09 9.87 2.38
CA TRP A 575 -4.91 10.52 1.08
C TRP A 575 -5.94 10.12 0.01
N PHE A 576 -6.34 8.85 -0.09
CA PHE A 576 -7.41 8.43 -1.02
C PHE A 576 -8.70 9.16 -0.75
N HIS A 577 -9.00 9.35 0.52
CA HIS A 577 -10.21 9.97 1.04
C HIS A 577 -10.20 11.49 0.81
N SER A 578 -9.16 12.20 1.27
CA SER A 578 -9.06 13.66 1.14
C SER A 578 -8.99 14.08 -0.33
N SER A 579 -8.23 13.35 -1.16
CA SER A 579 -8.17 13.59 -2.61
C SER A 579 -9.52 13.37 -3.30
N LEU A 580 -10.29 12.34 -2.89
CA LEU A 580 -11.63 12.11 -3.42
C LEU A 580 -12.55 13.30 -3.13
N LEU A 581 -12.57 13.76 -1.88
CA LEU A 581 -13.45 14.86 -1.46
C LEU A 581 -13.11 16.16 -2.19
N THR A 582 -11.85 16.53 -2.27
CA THR A 582 -11.41 17.75 -2.95
C THR A 582 -11.63 17.67 -4.46
N GLY A 583 -11.34 16.51 -5.08
CA GLY A 583 -11.58 16.29 -6.50
C GLY A 583 -13.08 16.35 -6.84
N CYS A 584 -13.93 15.70 -6.04
CA CYS A 584 -15.39 15.78 -6.24
C CYS A 584 -15.97 17.16 -5.98
N ALA A 585 -15.41 17.92 -5.03
CA ALA A 585 -15.86 19.29 -4.78
C ALA A 585 -15.47 20.25 -5.90
N ILE A 586 -14.24 20.15 -6.42
CA ILE A 586 -13.68 21.06 -7.42
C ILE A 586 -14.08 20.65 -8.85
N ASP A 587 -13.89 19.37 -9.19
CA ASP A 587 -14.02 18.85 -10.55
C ASP A 587 -15.26 17.99 -10.78
N GLY A 588 -15.98 17.62 -9.72
CA GLY A 588 -17.14 16.74 -9.78
C GLY A 588 -16.83 15.27 -9.99
N HIS A 589 -15.57 14.84 -9.92
CA HIS A 589 -15.13 13.45 -10.08
C HIS A 589 -13.89 13.15 -9.22
N ALA A 590 -13.59 11.85 -9.03
CA ALA A 590 -12.36 11.44 -8.39
C ALA A 590 -11.13 11.89 -9.20
N PRO A 591 -10.03 12.31 -8.54
CA PRO A 591 -8.81 12.73 -9.25
C PRO A 591 -7.95 11.55 -9.76
N TYR A 592 -8.44 10.35 -9.63
CA TYR A 592 -7.81 9.10 -10.06
C TYR A 592 -8.82 8.19 -10.78
N ARG A 593 -8.33 7.32 -11.66
CA ARG A 593 -9.12 6.29 -12.37
C ARG A 593 -9.11 4.96 -11.64
N ALA A 594 -7.99 4.67 -10.95
CA ALA A 594 -7.82 3.45 -10.19
C ALA A 594 -7.11 3.71 -8.86
N LEU A 595 -7.45 2.90 -7.86
CA LEU A 595 -6.77 2.82 -6.58
C LEU A 595 -6.16 1.43 -6.41
N LEU A 596 -4.84 1.38 -6.15
CA LEU A 596 -4.14 0.18 -5.75
C LEU A 596 -3.77 0.28 -4.27
N THR A 597 -4.11 -0.76 -3.51
CA THR A 597 -3.90 -0.79 -2.06
C THR A 597 -2.98 -1.93 -1.68
N HIS A 598 -1.92 -1.62 -0.93
CA HIS A 598 -1.07 -2.65 -0.32
C HIS A 598 -1.30 -2.76 1.18
N GLY A 599 -1.02 -3.94 1.75
CA GLY A 599 -1.07 -4.20 3.18
C GLY A 599 0.14 -3.64 3.94
N PHE A 600 0.14 -3.85 5.24
CA PHE A 600 1.25 -3.47 6.12
C PHE A 600 2.37 -4.52 6.11
N THR A 601 3.59 -4.05 6.42
CA THR A 601 4.71 -4.93 6.68
C THR A 601 4.68 -5.39 8.14
N VAL A 602 4.74 -6.71 8.34
CA VAL A 602 4.68 -7.37 9.66
C VAL A 602 5.87 -8.30 9.85
N ASP A 603 6.17 -8.68 11.09
CA ASP A 603 7.17 -9.71 11.35
C ASP A 603 6.64 -11.11 10.94
N GLU A 604 7.47 -12.14 11.05
CA GLU A 604 7.10 -13.51 10.68
C GLU A 604 5.94 -14.11 11.51
N ASN A 605 5.56 -13.45 12.61
CA ASN A 605 4.45 -13.84 13.48
C ASN A 605 3.20 -12.97 13.24
N GLY A 606 3.18 -12.14 12.20
CA GLY A 606 2.06 -11.24 11.88
C GLY A 606 1.96 -10.01 12.79
N ARG A 607 3.02 -9.66 13.53
CA ARG A 607 3.01 -8.51 14.44
C ARG A 607 3.57 -7.27 13.75
N LYS A 608 2.94 -6.14 13.97
CA LYS A 608 3.43 -4.83 13.50
C LYS A 608 4.86 -4.58 14.01
N MET A 609 5.73 -4.09 13.14
CA MET A 609 7.09 -3.74 13.51
C MET A 609 7.13 -2.50 14.39
N SER A 610 7.87 -2.56 15.48
CA SER A 610 8.12 -1.42 16.35
C SER A 610 9.50 -1.50 17.02
N LYS A 611 10.08 -0.33 17.31
CA LYS A 611 11.37 -0.26 18.01
C LYS A 611 11.30 -0.90 19.41
N SER A 612 10.16 -0.80 20.08
CA SER A 612 9.94 -1.38 21.41
C SER A 612 9.93 -2.91 21.40
N LEU A 613 9.49 -3.55 20.31
CA LEU A 613 9.51 -5.00 20.13
C LEU A 613 10.86 -5.52 19.60
N GLY A 614 11.73 -4.61 19.11
CA GLY A 614 13.02 -4.98 18.54
C GLY A 614 12.95 -5.78 17.23
N ASN A 615 11.78 -5.79 16.57
CA ASN A 615 11.51 -6.55 15.34
C ASN A 615 11.60 -5.70 14.05
N VAL A 616 12.15 -4.50 14.14
CA VAL A 616 12.27 -3.58 12.99
C VAL A 616 13.41 -4.01 12.09
N ILE A 617 13.11 -4.18 10.79
CA ILE A 617 14.10 -4.35 9.73
C ILE A 617 14.17 -3.03 8.95
N ALA A 618 15.34 -2.40 8.96
CA ALA A 618 15.55 -1.16 8.21
C ALA A 618 15.92 -1.49 6.75
N PRO A 619 15.33 -0.81 5.74
CA PRO A 619 15.70 -1.00 4.33
C PRO A 619 17.20 -0.81 4.08
N GLN A 620 17.83 0.15 4.76
CA GLN A 620 19.26 0.43 4.66
C GLN A 620 20.10 -0.80 5.02
N LYS A 621 19.75 -1.48 6.12
CA LYS A 621 20.44 -2.72 6.54
C LYS A 621 20.37 -3.80 5.46
N VAL A 622 19.20 -3.96 4.83
CA VAL A 622 19.02 -4.94 3.74
C VAL A 622 19.85 -4.54 2.52
N ASN A 623 19.82 -3.27 2.14
CA ASN A 623 20.62 -2.76 1.03
C ASN A 623 22.12 -2.98 1.22
N ASP A 624 22.63 -2.80 2.43
CA ASP A 624 24.06 -2.90 2.75
C ASP A 624 24.54 -4.36 2.90
N THR A 625 23.63 -5.30 3.14
CA THR A 625 23.98 -6.72 3.37
C THR A 625 23.63 -7.61 2.18
N LEU A 626 22.43 -7.48 1.64
CA LEU A 626 21.90 -8.33 0.58
C LEU A 626 21.77 -7.61 -0.76
N GLY A 627 21.53 -6.29 -0.73
CA GLY A 627 21.29 -5.46 -1.89
C GLY A 627 19.81 -5.12 -2.07
N ALA A 628 19.55 -4.03 -2.78
CA ALA A 628 18.19 -3.53 -3.06
C ALA A 628 17.41 -4.49 -3.97
N ASP A 629 18.03 -5.14 -4.93
CA ASP A 629 17.36 -6.13 -5.79
C ASP A 629 16.79 -7.31 -4.99
N ILE A 630 17.40 -7.69 -3.88
CA ILE A 630 16.83 -8.75 -3.01
C ILE A 630 15.57 -8.24 -2.30
N LEU A 631 15.59 -7.01 -1.81
CA LEU A 631 14.42 -6.38 -1.20
C LEU A 631 13.29 -6.22 -2.23
N ARG A 632 13.61 -5.78 -3.44
CA ARG A 632 12.67 -5.67 -4.56
C ARG A 632 12.08 -7.03 -4.94
N LEU A 633 12.90 -8.08 -4.97
CA LEU A 633 12.44 -9.43 -5.27
C LEU A 633 11.50 -9.98 -4.19
N TRP A 634 11.81 -9.73 -2.90
CA TRP A 634 10.89 -10.07 -1.80
C TRP A 634 9.54 -9.39 -2.00
N ILE A 635 9.52 -8.09 -2.27
CA ILE A 635 8.28 -7.34 -2.51
C ILE A 635 7.49 -7.93 -3.68
N ALA A 636 8.17 -8.21 -4.81
CA ALA A 636 7.53 -8.80 -5.98
C ALA A 636 7.04 -10.23 -5.74
N SER A 637 7.70 -11.00 -4.87
CA SER A 637 7.33 -12.40 -4.59
C SER A 637 6.18 -12.56 -3.59
N THR A 638 5.77 -11.48 -2.95
CA THR A 638 4.72 -11.48 -1.92
C THR A 638 3.42 -10.94 -2.50
N ASP A 639 2.30 -11.56 -2.15
CA ASP A 639 0.98 -10.95 -2.39
C ASP A 639 0.81 -9.75 -1.45
N TYR A 640 0.96 -8.56 -2.02
CA TYR A 640 0.91 -7.30 -1.29
C TYR A 640 -0.52 -6.87 -0.92
N SER A 641 -1.55 -7.54 -1.41
CA SER A 641 -2.97 -7.19 -1.13
C SER A 641 -3.36 -7.39 0.32
N GLY A 642 -2.60 -8.19 1.07
CA GLY A 642 -2.70 -8.42 2.49
C GLY A 642 -1.45 -7.99 3.25
N GLU A 643 -1.32 -8.43 4.51
CA GLU A 643 -0.13 -8.19 5.31
C GLU A 643 1.09 -8.90 4.73
N MET A 644 2.21 -8.20 4.67
CA MET A 644 3.47 -8.68 4.08
C MET A 644 4.44 -9.08 5.17
N ALA A 645 4.57 -10.38 5.41
CA ALA A 645 5.52 -10.90 6.38
C ALA A 645 6.98 -10.77 5.90
N VAL A 646 7.88 -10.35 6.78
CA VAL A 646 9.31 -10.25 6.51
C VAL A 646 10.16 -10.69 7.71
N SER A 647 11.24 -11.41 7.44
CA SER A 647 12.29 -11.76 8.39
C SER A 647 13.62 -11.94 7.66
N GLU A 648 14.72 -11.99 8.37
CA GLU A 648 16.03 -12.27 7.76
C GLU A 648 16.02 -13.61 6.98
N GLN A 649 15.29 -14.61 7.48
CA GLN A 649 15.14 -15.90 6.80
C GLN A 649 14.34 -15.80 5.50
N ILE A 650 13.26 -15.00 5.47
CA ILE A 650 12.46 -14.76 4.26
C ILE A 650 13.31 -14.04 3.21
N LEU A 651 14.07 -13.02 3.61
CA LEU A 651 14.98 -12.31 2.71
C LEU A 651 16.10 -13.21 2.18
N GLN A 652 16.60 -14.13 3.00
CA GLN A 652 17.60 -15.11 2.56
C GLN A 652 17.03 -16.08 1.51
N ARG A 653 15.77 -16.52 1.64
CA ARG A 653 15.08 -17.31 0.60
C ARG A 653 14.93 -16.54 -0.71
N SER A 654 14.63 -15.24 -0.64
CA SER A 654 14.61 -14.39 -1.82
C SER A 654 15.98 -14.28 -2.47
N ALA A 655 17.06 -14.20 -1.68
CA ALA A 655 18.44 -14.23 -2.20
C ALA A 655 18.78 -15.57 -2.88
N ASP A 656 18.25 -16.70 -2.40
CA ASP A 656 18.42 -18.01 -3.03
C ASP A 656 17.67 -18.09 -4.38
N ALA A 657 16.45 -17.58 -4.45
CA ALA A 657 15.71 -17.49 -5.70
C ALA A 657 16.39 -16.56 -6.71
N TYR A 658 16.87 -15.41 -6.25
CA TYR A 658 17.68 -14.48 -7.06
C TYR A 658 18.90 -15.16 -7.68
N ARG A 659 19.66 -15.94 -6.89
CA ARG A 659 20.84 -16.66 -7.38
C ARG A 659 20.50 -17.60 -8.56
N ARG A 660 19.36 -18.27 -8.51
CA ARG A 660 18.91 -19.16 -9.59
C ARG A 660 18.64 -18.39 -10.87
N ILE A 661 17.89 -17.28 -10.80
CA ILE A 661 17.63 -16.41 -11.95
C ILE A 661 18.94 -15.87 -12.52
N ARG A 662 19.83 -15.35 -11.68
CA ARG A 662 21.14 -14.82 -12.11
C ARG A 662 22.03 -15.90 -12.74
N ASN A 663 22.03 -17.12 -12.20
CA ASN A 663 22.79 -18.24 -12.78
C ASN A 663 22.26 -18.63 -14.16
N THR A 664 20.94 -18.62 -14.37
CA THR A 664 20.35 -18.83 -15.70
C THR A 664 20.81 -17.74 -16.67
N ALA A 665 20.72 -16.46 -16.29
CA ALA A 665 21.20 -15.36 -17.13
C ALA A 665 22.70 -15.51 -17.45
N ARG A 666 23.53 -15.88 -16.47
CA ARG A 666 24.94 -16.14 -16.69
C ARG A 666 25.19 -17.29 -17.67
N PHE A 667 24.42 -18.37 -17.57
CA PHE A 667 24.49 -19.48 -18.52
C PHE A 667 24.19 -19.03 -19.96
N LEU A 668 23.11 -18.25 -20.12
CA LEU A 668 22.75 -17.68 -21.42
C LEU A 668 23.88 -16.84 -21.98
N LEU A 669 24.37 -15.87 -21.22
CA LEU A 669 25.45 -14.98 -21.62
C LEU A 669 26.75 -15.72 -21.98
N SER A 670 27.12 -16.72 -21.17
CA SER A 670 28.39 -17.46 -21.41
C SER A 670 28.34 -18.34 -22.66
N ASN A 671 27.16 -18.81 -23.04
CA ASN A 671 26.99 -19.60 -24.27
C ASN A 671 26.77 -18.74 -25.54
N LEU A 672 26.64 -17.44 -25.38
CA LEU A 672 26.63 -16.47 -26.49
C LEU A 672 28.04 -15.96 -26.83
N SER A 673 29.08 -16.52 -26.23
CA SER A 673 30.46 -16.19 -26.61
C SER A 673 30.68 -16.46 -28.08
N GLY A 674 31.24 -15.46 -28.78
CA GLY A 674 31.49 -15.54 -30.23
C GLY A 674 30.23 -15.54 -31.11
N PHE A 675 29.10 -15.07 -30.60
CA PHE A 675 27.86 -14.88 -31.36
C PHE A 675 27.64 -13.40 -31.68
N ASP A 676 27.50 -13.07 -32.94
CA ASP A 676 27.17 -11.73 -33.43
C ASP A 676 25.72 -11.75 -34.00
N PRO A 677 24.74 -11.09 -33.34
CA PRO A 677 23.38 -11.08 -33.84
C PRO A 677 23.21 -10.46 -35.22
N ALA A 678 24.17 -9.68 -35.71
CA ALA A 678 24.12 -9.08 -37.04
C ALA A 678 24.39 -10.09 -38.16
N SER A 679 25.18 -11.15 -37.87
CA SER A 679 25.59 -12.16 -38.87
C SER A 679 25.15 -13.59 -38.56
N ASP A 680 24.87 -13.92 -37.30
CA ASP A 680 24.72 -15.30 -36.83
C ASP A 680 23.31 -15.70 -36.47
N LEU A 681 22.37 -14.71 -36.43
CA LEU A 681 20.95 -14.98 -36.19
C LEU A 681 20.38 -15.83 -37.35
N LEU A 682 19.75 -16.93 -36.98
CA LEU A 682 19.00 -17.76 -37.91
C LEU A 682 17.51 -17.38 -37.92
N PRO A 683 16.84 -17.42 -39.06
CA PRO A 683 15.38 -17.30 -39.13
C PRO A 683 14.70 -18.39 -38.30
N ALA A 684 13.50 -18.13 -37.77
CA ALA A 684 12.79 -19.06 -36.89
C ALA A 684 12.55 -20.43 -37.52
N GLU A 685 12.34 -20.46 -38.85
CA GLU A 685 12.13 -21.70 -39.66
C GLU A 685 13.40 -22.54 -39.81
N GLU A 686 14.56 -21.98 -39.64
CA GLU A 686 15.86 -22.67 -39.72
C GLU A 686 16.34 -23.20 -38.36
N LEU A 687 15.68 -22.84 -37.26
CA LEU A 687 16.00 -23.37 -35.94
C LEU A 687 15.65 -24.85 -35.83
N LEU A 688 16.46 -25.59 -35.06
CA LEU A 688 16.14 -26.97 -34.69
C LEU A 688 14.84 -27.04 -33.87
N ALA A 689 14.15 -28.16 -33.94
CA ALA A 689 12.83 -28.33 -33.32
C ALA A 689 12.79 -27.95 -31.82
N LEU A 690 13.81 -28.38 -31.04
CA LEU A 690 13.92 -28.07 -29.63
C LEU A 690 14.15 -26.56 -29.39
N ASP A 691 14.94 -25.91 -30.24
CA ASP A 691 15.23 -24.49 -30.13
C ASP A 691 13.97 -23.66 -30.48
N ARG A 692 13.24 -24.04 -31.51
CA ARG A 692 11.93 -23.44 -31.85
C ARG A 692 10.95 -23.54 -30.70
N TRP A 693 10.85 -24.70 -30.07
CA TRP A 693 10.02 -24.91 -28.90
C TRP A 693 10.43 -23.98 -27.73
N ALA A 694 11.73 -23.83 -27.46
CA ALA A 694 12.22 -22.99 -26.38
C ALA A 694 11.89 -21.50 -26.60
N VAL A 695 11.98 -21.03 -27.84
CA VAL A 695 11.60 -19.64 -28.21
C VAL A 695 10.09 -19.44 -28.11
N ASP A 696 9.30 -20.41 -28.56
CA ASP A 696 7.84 -20.41 -28.43
C ASP A 696 7.39 -20.38 -26.96
N ARG A 697 8.01 -21.20 -26.10
CA ARG A 697 7.73 -21.19 -24.65
C ARG A 697 8.02 -19.83 -24.03
N ALA A 698 9.12 -19.20 -24.43
CA ALA A 698 9.44 -17.84 -23.98
C ALA A 698 8.39 -16.82 -24.47
N LEU A 699 7.87 -16.96 -25.68
CA LEU A 699 6.82 -16.06 -26.20
C LEU A 699 5.51 -16.22 -25.40
N LEU A 700 5.09 -17.46 -25.14
CA LEU A 700 3.88 -17.71 -24.34
C LEU A 700 4.03 -17.13 -22.93
N LEU A 701 5.19 -17.36 -22.32
CA LEU A 701 5.47 -16.79 -21.01
C LEU A 701 5.45 -15.25 -21.05
N GLN A 702 6.05 -14.62 -22.06
CA GLN A 702 6.03 -13.17 -22.17
C GLN A 702 4.60 -12.61 -22.20
N ARG A 703 3.71 -13.20 -23.00
CA ARG A 703 2.29 -12.80 -23.07
C ARG A 703 1.61 -12.87 -21.69
N GLU A 704 1.86 -13.94 -20.94
CA GLU A 704 1.34 -14.09 -19.57
C GLU A 704 1.94 -13.05 -18.61
N LEU A 705 3.25 -12.75 -18.74
CA LEU A 705 3.92 -11.77 -17.90
C LEU A 705 3.43 -10.35 -18.19
N GLU A 706 3.21 -9.99 -19.44
CA GLU A 706 2.66 -8.69 -19.84
C GLU A 706 1.26 -8.48 -19.21
N GLU A 707 0.39 -9.52 -19.22
CA GLU A 707 -0.91 -9.50 -18.56
C GLU A 707 -0.75 -9.31 -17.04
N HIS A 708 0.15 -10.08 -16.39
CA HIS A 708 0.37 -9.97 -14.95
C HIS A 708 0.95 -8.61 -14.53
N TYR A 709 1.79 -7.99 -15.36
CA TYR A 709 2.26 -6.64 -15.12
C TYR A 709 1.15 -5.60 -15.27
N ASP A 710 0.26 -5.76 -16.26
CA ASP A 710 -0.87 -4.86 -16.49
C ASP A 710 -1.91 -4.92 -15.36
N GLU A 711 -2.08 -6.12 -14.76
CA GLU A 711 -2.97 -6.36 -13.64
C GLU A 711 -2.30 -6.20 -12.26
N TYR A 712 -1.02 -5.79 -12.23
CA TYR A 712 -0.24 -5.57 -11.01
C TYR A 712 -0.03 -6.83 -10.16
N ARG A 713 -0.05 -8.04 -10.75
CA ARG A 713 0.14 -9.33 -10.09
C ARG A 713 1.63 -9.75 -10.08
N PHE A 714 2.48 -8.98 -9.37
CA PHE A 714 3.94 -9.19 -9.40
C PHE A 714 4.39 -10.55 -8.85
N TRP A 715 3.67 -11.12 -7.88
CA TRP A 715 3.97 -12.46 -7.36
C TRP A 715 3.82 -13.56 -8.43
N ASN A 716 2.90 -13.39 -9.38
CA ASN A 716 2.79 -14.28 -10.53
C ASN A 716 3.96 -14.08 -11.50
N VAL A 717 4.36 -12.83 -11.75
CA VAL A 717 5.57 -12.54 -12.54
C VAL A 717 6.78 -13.25 -11.96
N TYR A 718 7.03 -13.07 -10.67
CA TYR A 718 8.12 -13.73 -9.96
C TYR A 718 8.04 -15.26 -10.10
N SER A 719 6.91 -15.86 -9.77
CA SER A 719 6.72 -17.30 -9.77
C SER A 719 6.96 -17.92 -11.16
N LYS A 720 6.38 -17.30 -12.18
CA LYS A 720 6.50 -17.78 -13.57
C LYS A 720 7.92 -17.64 -14.11
N VAL A 721 8.58 -16.50 -13.89
CA VAL A 721 9.98 -16.30 -14.32
C VAL A 721 10.92 -17.28 -13.57
N HIS A 722 10.74 -17.43 -12.26
CA HIS A 722 11.55 -18.35 -11.47
C HIS A 722 11.37 -19.80 -11.95
N ASN A 723 10.12 -20.25 -12.18
CA ASN A 723 9.82 -21.59 -12.65
C ASN A 723 10.39 -21.83 -14.06
N PHE A 724 10.26 -20.87 -14.97
CA PHE A 724 10.85 -20.95 -16.29
C PHE A 724 12.38 -21.12 -16.22
N CYS A 725 13.05 -20.30 -15.41
CA CYS A 725 14.49 -20.40 -15.22
C CYS A 725 14.93 -21.76 -14.62
N VAL A 726 14.19 -22.29 -13.65
CA VAL A 726 14.62 -23.49 -12.90
C VAL A 726 14.17 -24.78 -13.60
N GLN A 727 12.92 -24.86 -14.03
CA GLN A 727 12.33 -26.10 -14.53
C GLN A 727 12.47 -26.22 -16.05
N GLU A 728 11.96 -25.27 -16.81
CA GLU A 728 11.94 -25.37 -18.27
C GLU A 728 13.33 -25.14 -18.88
N LEU A 729 14.02 -24.07 -18.46
CA LEU A 729 15.38 -23.85 -18.92
C LEU A 729 16.40 -24.76 -18.20
N GLY A 730 16.56 -24.62 -16.90
CA GLY A 730 17.59 -25.32 -16.13
C GLY A 730 17.42 -26.83 -16.08
N GLY A 731 16.18 -27.31 -15.89
CA GLY A 731 15.86 -28.73 -15.77
C GLY A 731 15.71 -29.49 -17.09
N PHE A 732 15.52 -28.77 -18.19
CA PHE A 732 15.27 -29.37 -19.50
C PHE A 732 16.19 -28.77 -20.57
N TYR A 733 15.89 -27.60 -21.11
CA TYR A 733 16.48 -27.07 -22.32
C TYR A 733 18.01 -26.85 -22.21
N LEU A 734 18.43 -26.09 -21.21
CA LEU A 734 19.86 -25.72 -21.05
C LEU A 734 20.75 -26.93 -20.77
N ASP A 735 20.22 -27.98 -20.16
CA ASP A 735 20.99 -29.18 -19.86
C ASP A 735 21.20 -30.03 -21.13
N ILE A 736 20.17 -30.16 -21.96
CA ILE A 736 20.20 -30.90 -23.23
C ILE A 736 21.18 -30.28 -24.22
N ILE A 737 21.15 -28.96 -24.37
CA ILE A 737 21.94 -28.29 -25.41
C ILE A 737 23.44 -28.25 -25.13
N LYS A 738 23.91 -28.59 -23.91
CA LYS A 738 25.33 -28.51 -23.54
C LYS A 738 26.21 -29.33 -24.47
N ASP A 739 25.83 -30.56 -24.81
CA ASP A 739 26.62 -31.38 -25.69
C ASP A 739 26.78 -30.73 -27.06
N ARG A 740 25.68 -30.35 -27.67
CA ARG A 740 25.67 -29.68 -28.99
C ARG A 740 26.44 -28.36 -28.96
N GLN A 741 26.17 -27.52 -27.97
CA GLN A 741 26.79 -26.21 -27.84
C GLN A 741 28.33 -26.27 -27.71
N TYR A 742 28.83 -27.32 -27.01
CA TYR A 742 30.25 -27.44 -26.69
C TYR A 742 31.02 -28.26 -27.69
N THR A 743 30.39 -29.26 -28.34
CA THR A 743 31.12 -30.27 -29.13
C THR A 743 31.00 -30.13 -30.65
N THR A 744 29.99 -29.40 -31.14
CA THR A 744 29.84 -29.15 -32.60
C THR A 744 30.82 -28.07 -33.06
N PRO A 745 31.12 -27.95 -34.37
CA PRO A 745 31.95 -26.88 -34.89
C PRO A 745 31.40 -25.51 -34.55
N ALA A 746 32.30 -24.54 -34.32
CA ALA A 746 31.93 -23.22 -33.82
C ALA A 746 30.88 -22.49 -34.67
N ASN A 747 30.93 -22.65 -35.98
CA ASN A 747 30.05 -22.00 -36.94
C ASN A 747 28.99 -22.96 -37.54
N SER A 748 28.75 -24.12 -36.90
CA SER A 748 27.77 -25.08 -37.41
C SER A 748 26.33 -24.55 -37.22
N ALA A 749 25.45 -24.92 -38.15
CA ALA A 749 24.02 -24.61 -38.06
C ALA A 749 23.41 -25.08 -36.71
N ALA A 750 23.83 -26.26 -36.24
CA ALA A 750 23.41 -26.82 -34.95
C ALA A 750 23.75 -25.94 -33.75
N ARG A 751 24.95 -25.33 -33.75
CA ARG A 751 25.36 -24.40 -32.68
C ARG A 751 24.68 -23.04 -32.84
N ARG A 752 24.61 -22.50 -34.07
CA ARG A 752 23.98 -21.21 -34.33
C ARG A 752 22.47 -21.21 -34.03
N SER A 753 21.79 -22.33 -34.33
CA SER A 753 20.39 -22.53 -33.94
C SER A 753 20.19 -22.38 -32.43
N CYS A 754 21.01 -23.05 -31.62
CA CYS A 754 21.00 -22.95 -30.20
C CYS A 754 21.30 -21.55 -29.71
N GLN A 755 22.37 -20.91 -30.22
CA GLN A 755 22.77 -19.54 -29.83
C GLN A 755 21.69 -18.52 -30.19
N THR A 756 21.02 -18.67 -31.35
CA THR A 756 19.87 -17.82 -31.71
C THR A 756 18.75 -17.92 -30.68
N ALA A 757 18.38 -19.15 -30.27
CA ALA A 757 17.37 -19.34 -29.25
C ALA A 757 17.78 -18.74 -27.90
N LEU A 758 19.04 -18.98 -27.47
CA LEU A 758 19.58 -18.40 -26.24
C LEU A 758 19.59 -16.86 -26.26
N PHE A 759 19.93 -16.27 -27.43
CA PHE A 759 19.91 -14.81 -27.61
C PHE A 759 18.48 -14.24 -27.45
N HIS A 760 17.49 -14.83 -28.14
CA HIS A 760 16.11 -14.39 -28.02
C HIS A 760 15.57 -14.53 -26.60
N ILE A 761 15.87 -15.66 -25.93
CA ILE A 761 15.49 -15.88 -24.54
C ILE A 761 16.18 -14.86 -23.60
N ALA A 762 17.45 -14.57 -23.82
CA ALA A 762 18.18 -13.62 -22.99
C ALA A 762 17.67 -12.17 -23.16
N GLU A 763 17.36 -11.75 -24.39
CA GLU A 763 16.74 -10.46 -24.71
C GLU A 763 15.36 -10.31 -24.07
N ALA A 764 14.55 -11.38 -24.05
CA ALA A 764 13.26 -11.39 -23.40
C ALA A 764 13.39 -11.40 -21.87
N LEU A 765 14.19 -12.31 -21.31
CA LEU A 765 14.38 -12.47 -19.87
C LEU A 765 14.84 -11.18 -19.19
N VAL A 766 15.82 -10.48 -19.78
CA VAL A 766 16.35 -9.25 -19.20
C VAL A 766 15.28 -8.15 -19.08
N ARG A 767 14.34 -8.10 -20.04
CA ARG A 767 13.21 -7.18 -19.99
C ARG A 767 12.15 -7.61 -18.98
N TRP A 768 11.87 -8.92 -18.92
CA TRP A 768 10.88 -9.44 -17.96
C TRP A 768 11.25 -9.13 -16.51
N ILE A 769 12.54 -9.22 -16.19
CA ILE A 769 13.01 -8.98 -14.82
C ILE A 769 13.31 -7.50 -14.52
N ALA A 770 13.40 -6.62 -15.52
CA ALA A 770 13.82 -5.23 -15.34
C ALA A 770 12.93 -4.41 -14.38
N PRO A 771 11.59 -4.59 -14.32
CA PRO A 771 10.79 -3.90 -13.33
C PRO A 771 11.07 -4.37 -11.90
N VAL A 772 11.45 -5.63 -11.70
CA VAL A 772 11.68 -6.24 -10.39
C VAL A 772 13.15 -6.16 -9.98
N LEU A 773 14.05 -6.73 -10.78
CA LEU A 773 15.49 -6.80 -10.53
C LEU A 773 16.20 -5.69 -11.33
N ALA A 774 15.92 -4.45 -10.99
CA ALA A 774 16.27 -3.28 -11.79
C ALA A 774 17.77 -3.14 -12.04
N PHE A 775 18.58 -3.38 -11.02
CA PHE A 775 20.04 -3.30 -11.11
C PHE A 775 20.62 -4.49 -11.88
N THR A 776 20.18 -5.68 -11.58
CA THR A 776 20.64 -6.92 -12.22
C THR A 776 20.28 -6.97 -13.70
N ALA A 777 19.07 -6.55 -14.07
CA ALA A 777 18.64 -6.49 -15.46
C ALA A 777 19.53 -5.54 -16.26
N ASP A 778 19.82 -4.37 -15.72
CA ASP A 778 20.67 -3.38 -16.40
C ASP A 778 22.14 -3.78 -16.41
N GLU A 779 22.62 -4.58 -15.43
CA GLU A 779 23.92 -5.24 -15.47
C GLU A 779 23.96 -6.28 -16.60
N ILE A 780 22.98 -7.20 -16.66
CA ILE A 780 22.91 -8.25 -17.72
C ILE A 780 22.89 -7.58 -19.10
N TRP A 781 22.14 -6.51 -19.26
CA TRP A 781 22.02 -5.76 -20.52
C TRP A 781 23.37 -5.35 -21.09
N GLN A 782 24.33 -4.98 -20.25
CA GLN A 782 25.66 -4.57 -20.70
C GLN A 782 26.50 -5.71 -21.26
N TYR A 783 26.16 -6.96 -21.00
CA TYR A 783 26.90 -8.15 -21.43
C TYR A 783 26.22 -8.92 -22.57
N LEU A 784 25.05 -8.53 -23.02
CA LEU A 784 24.42 -9.12 -24.19
C LEU A 784 25.15 -8.71 -25.45
N PRO A 785 25.34 -9.61 -26.45
CA PRO A 785 26.03 -9.30 -27.70
C PRO A 785 25.19 -8.36 -28.59
N GLY A 786 25.89 -7.65 -29.49
CA GLY A 786 25.28 -6.75 -30.47
C GLY A 786 25.17 -5.30 -30.03
N PRO A 787 24.91 -4.38 -30.99
CA PRO A 787 24.71 -2.97 -30.70
C PRO A 787 23.45 -2.75 -29.87
N ARG A 788 23.55 -1.89 -28.85
CA ARG A 788 22.42 -1.60 -27.96
C ARG A 788 22.50 -0.22 -27.30
N ASN A 789 21.40 0.29 -26.85
CA ASN A 789 21.40 1.54 -26.08
C ASN A 789 21.90 1.31 -24.64
N GLU A 790 22.05 2.38 -23.88
CA GLU A 790 22.78 2.37 -22.61
C GLU A 790 22.06 1.62 -21.47
N SER A 791 20.75 1.43 -21.59
CA SER A 791 19.95 0.76 -20.55
C SER A 791 18.82 -0.08 -21.15
N VAL A 792 18.50 -1.19 -20.48
CA VAL A 792 17.34 -2.02 -20.82
C VAL A 792 16.04 -1.21 -20.76
N MET A 793 15.94 -0.22 -19.89
CA MET A 793 14.75 0.61 -19.72
C MET A 793 14.43 1.52 -20.91
N LEU A 794 15.40 1.77 -21.79
CA LEU A 794 15.20 2.55 -23.01
C LEU A 794 14.55 1.73 -24.16
N ASN A 795 13.99 0.57 -23.86
CA ASN A 795 13.35 -0.33 -24.82
C ASN A 795 11.90 -0.62 -24.43
N THR A 796 11.24 -1.38 -25.29
CA THR A 796 9.91 -1.97 -25.03
C THR A 796 10.06 -3.48 -24.80
N TRP A 797 8.93 -4.17 -24.53
CA TRP A 797 8.91 -5.64 -24.51
C TRP A 797 9.53 -6.21 -25.77
N TYR A 798 10.19 -7.37 -25.65
CA TYR A 798 10.94 -7.94 -26.76
C TYR A 798 9.99 -8.50 -27.85
N THR A 799 10.24 -8.14 -29.09
CA THR A 799 9.40 -8.53 -30.24
C THR A 799 10.03 -9.60 -31.13
N GLY A 800 11.25 -10.06 -30.82
CA GLY A 800 11.97 -11.03 -31.63
C GLY A 800 11.63 -12.50 -31.34
N LEU A 801 10.75 -12.80 -30.38
CA LEU A 801 10.28 -14.15 -30.12
C LEU A 801 9.31 -14.60 -31.22
N ALA A 802 9.36 -15.89 -31.56
CA ALA A 802 8.53 -16.47 -32.61
C ALA A 802 7.66 -17.61 -32.08
N GLU A 803 6.42 -17.69 -32.58
CA GLU A 803 5.46 -18.73 -32.26
C GLU A 803 5.69 -19.95 -33.14
N LEU A 804 5.46 -21.15 -32.58
CA LEU A 804 5.45 -22.37 -33.38
C LEU A 804 4.30 -22.31 -34.43
N PRO A 805 4.56 -22.73 -35.68
CA PRO A 805 3.51 -22.81 -36.68
C PRO A 805 2.39 -23.76 -36.23
N GLU A 806 1.15 -23.42 -36.60
CA GLU A 806 0.01 -24.32 -36.38
C GLU A 806 0.24 -25.65 -37.07
N GLY A 807 -0.03 -26.77 -36.37
CA GLY A 807 0.18 -28.11 -36.88
C GLY A 807 1.64 -28.58 -36.97
N PHE A 808 2.59 -27.82 -36.33
CA PHE A 808 3.97 -28.29 -36.30
C PHE A 808 4.09 -29.62 -35.55
N GLU A 809 4.64 -30.63 -36.22
CA GLU A 809 4.63 -32.03 -35.75
C GLU A 809 5.31 -32.20 -34.38
N LEU A 810 6.45 -31.52 -34.18
CA LEU A 810 7.18 -31.50 -32.90
C LEU A 810 6.75 -30.27 -32.07
N GLY A 811 5.44 -30.12 -31.90
CA GLY A 811 4.85 -28.97 -31.22
C GLY A 811 4.88 -29.05 -29.68
N ARG A 812 4.08 -28.21 -29.04
CA ARG A 812 4.05 -28.06 -27.56
C ARG A 812 3.71 -29.39 -26.87
N ALA A 813 2.61 -30.04 -27.24
CA ALA A 813 2.18 -31.33 -26.66
C ALA A 813 3.23 -32.45 -26.85
N TYR A 814 3.92 -32.45 -27.99
CA TYR A 814 5.02 -33.37 -28.21
C TYR A 814 6.14 -33.21 -27.20
N TRP A 815 6.63 -31.99 -27.02
CA TRP A 815 7.72 -31.72 -26.08
C TRP A 815 7.29 -31.87 -24.61
N ASP A 816 6.02 -31.62 -24.25
CA ASP A 816 5.47 -31.93 -22.94
C ASP A 816 5.55 -33.46 -22.66
N GLY A 817 5.23 -34.28 -23.63
CA GLY A 817 5.39 -35.73 -23.56
C GLY A 817 6.87 -36.15 -23.39
N VAL A 818 7.75 -35.57 -24.18
CA VAL A 818 9.21 -35.83 -24.09
C VAL A 818 9.79 -35.38 -22.73
N MET A 819 9.32 -34.26 -22.20
CA MET A 819 9.70 -33.78 -20.84
C MET A 819 9.29 -34.79 -19.76
N ALA A 820 8.06 -35.35 -19.85
CA ALA A 820 7.60 -36.35 -18.90
C ALA A 820 8.45 -37.64 -18.98
N VAL A 821 8.79 -38.10 -20.17
CA VAL A 821 9.70 -39.24 -20.38
C VAL A 821 11.08 -38.95 -19.80
N LYS A 822 11.65 -37.79 -20.09
CA LYS A 822 12.95 -37.39 -19.55
C LYS A 822 12.94 -37.33 -18.01
N ALA A 823 11.86 -36.83 -17.40
CA ALA A 823 11.71 -36.80 -15.93
C ALA A 823 11.73 -38.21 -15.34
N ALA A 824 11.02 -39.16 -15.96
CA ALA A 824 11.03 -40.57 -15.56
C ALA A 824 12.43 -41.20 -15.69
N VAL A 825 13.13 -40.95 -16.81
CA VAL A 825 14.51 -41.42 -17.02
C VAL A 825 15.46 -40.80 -15.98
N ASN A 826 15.37 -39.49 -15.71
CA ASN A 826 16.21 -38.80 -14.72
C ASN A 826 16.02 -39.39 -13.32
N LYS A 827 14.78 -39.74 -12.94
CA LYS A 827 14.46 -40.38 -11.65
C LYS A 827 15.20 -41.71 -11.50
N GLU A 828 15.21 -42.53 -12.56
CA GLU A 828 15.92 -43.80 -12.51
C GLU A 828 17.44 -43.65 -12.61
N LEU A 829 17.94 -42.73 -13.41
CA LEU A 829 19.37 -42.39 -13.45
C LEU A 829 19.87 -41.96 -12.04
N GLU A 830 19.07 -41.23 -11.28
CA GLU A 830 19.39 -40.83 -9.90
C GLU A 830 19.42 -42.04 -8.96
N ASN A 831 18.44 -42.95 -9.08
CA ASN A 831 18.43 -44.21 -8.34
C ASN A 831 19.70 -45.01 -8.60
N GLN A 832 20.11 -45.14 -9.87
CA GLN A 832 21.34 -45.86 -10.26
C GLN A 832 22.61 -45.18 -9.75
N ARG A 833 22.62 -43.83 -9.68
CA ARG A 833 23.71 -43.07 -9.04
C ARG A 833 23.77 -43.28 -7.54
N ALA A 834 22.62 -43.21 -6.87
CA ALA A 834 22.52 -43.46 -5.42
C ALA A 834 22.98 -44.88 -5.04
N ALA A 835 22.63 -45.86 -5.90
CA ALA A 835 23.13 -47.25 -5.78
C ALA A 835 24.59 -47.45 -6.21
N LYS A 836 25.28 -46.38 -6.66
CA LYS A 836 26.69 -46.42 -7.19
C LYS A 836 26.85 -47.35 -8.41
N ALA A 837 25.81 -47.69 -9.10
CA ALA A 837 25.87 -48.50 -10.31
C ALA A 837 26.48 -47.69 -11.51
N ILE A 838 26.21 -46.37 -11.54
CA ILE A 838 26.79 -45.42 -12.46
C ILE A 838 27.38 -44.26 -11.70
N GLY A 839 28.41 -43.58 -12.25
CA GLY A 839 29.00 -42.38 -11.68
C GLY A 839 28.48 -41.09 -12.32
N GLY A 840 27.76 -41.17 -13.42
CA GLY A 840 27.15 -40.05 -14.14
C GLY A 840 26.27 -40.52 -15.27
N ASN A 841 25.36 -39.62 -15.76
CA ASN A 841 24.36 -39.97 -16.77
C ASN A 841 24.97 -40.49 -18.06
N LEU A 842 26.08 -39.92 -18.51
CA LEU A 842 26.78 -40.36 -19.72
C LEU A 842 27.46 -41.75 -19.61
N GLN A 843 27.46 -42.40 -18.43
CA GLN A 843 27.84 -43.79 -18.29
C GLN A 843 26.68 -44.76 -18.54
N ALA A 844 25.45 -44.22 -18.69
CA ALA A 844 24.23 -45.03 -18.84
C ALA A 844 23.84 -45.25 -20.29
N GLU A 845 23.33 -46.47 -20.55
CA GLU A 845 22.50 -46.81 -21.69
C GLU A 845 21.08 -47.06 -21.21
N VAL A 846 20.10 -46.45 -21.87
CA VAL A 846 18.69 -46.55 -21.49
C VAL A 846 17.92 -47.28 -22.56
N THR A 847 17.11 -48.25 -22.18
CA THR A 847 16.10 -48.87 -23.07
C THR A 847 14.71 -48.47 -22.56
N LEU A 848 13.93 -47.83 -23.44
CA LEU A 848 12.56 -47.41 -23.21
C LEU A 848 11.63 -48.44 -23.79
N TYR A 849 10.85 -49.13 -22.98
CA TYR A 849 9.80 -50.08 -23.38
C TYR A 849 8.48 -49.32 -23.42
N ALA A 850 8.06 -48.91 -24.61
CA ALA A 850 6.94 -48.02 -24.80
C ALA A 850 5.80 -48.71 -25.56
N ASP A 851 4.56 -48.25 -25.34
CA ASP A 851 3.46 -48.63 -26.20
C ASP A 851 3.63 -48.07 -27.63
N ALA A 852 2.77 -48.47 -28.57
CA ALA A 852 2.95 -48.15 -29.99
C ALA A 852 2.88 -46.61 -30.23
N GLY A 853 2.04 -45.87 -29.50
CA GLY A 853 1.88 -44.42 -29.68
C GLY A 853 3.09 -43.66 -29.20
N LEU A 854 3.50 -43.89 -27.95
CA LEU A 854 4.67 -43.25 -27.34
C LEU A 854 5.96 -43.64 -28.07
N ALA A 855 6.10 -44.92 -28.50
CA ALA A 855 7.24 -45.37 -29.27
C ALA A 855 7.37 -44.64 -30.62
N ALA A 856 6.25 -44.44 -31.33
CA ALA A 856 6.25 -43.68 -32.58
C ALA A 856 6.63 -42.21 -32.39
N ASP A 857 6.21 -41.59 -31.28
CA ASP A 857 6.59 -40.23 -30.96
C ASP A 857 8.08 -40.11 -30.63
N LEU A 858 8.61 -40.97 -29.79
CA LEU A 858 10.03 -40.96 -29.42
C LEU A 858 10.95 -41.33 -30.59
N ASP A 859 10.53 -42.18 -31.50
CA ASP A 859 11.30 -42.58 -32.68
C ASP A 859 11.53 -41.42 -33.66
N LYS A 860 10.66 -40.40 -33.64
CA LYS A 860 10.86 -39.16 -34.43
C LYS A 860 12.22 -38.51 -34.17
N LEU A 861 12.75 -38.62 -32.94
CA LEU A 861 14.07 -38.07 -32.57
C LEU A 861 15.24 -38.94 -33.04
N GLY A 862 15.01 -40.20 -33.38
CA GLY A 862 16.07 -41.14 -33.82
C GLY A 862 17.23 -41.22 -32.80
N ASP A 863 18.48 -41.20 -33.29
CA ASP A 863 19.67 -41.20 -32.41
C ASP A 863 19.78 -39.95 -31.51
N GLU A 864 19.07 -38.86 -31.87
CA GLU A 864 19.09 -37.62 -31.05
C GLU A 864 18.33 -37.78 -29.72
N LEU A 865 17.49 -38.81 -29.57
CA LEU A 865 16.82 -39.14 -28.31
C LEU A 865 17.82 -39.30 -27.15
N ARG A 866 19.00 -39.92 -27.41
CA ARG A 866 20.05 -40.05 -26.37
C ARG A 866 20.60 -38.70 -25.88
N PHE A 867 20.62 -37.67 -26.72
CA PHE A 867 21.05 -36.32 -26.30
C PHE A 867 19.96 -35.66 -25.46
N VAL A 868 18.70 -35.83 -25.84
CA VAL A 868 17.55 -35.33 -25.04
C VAL A 868 17.55 -35.97 -23.64
N LEU A 869 17.81 -37.30 -23.58
CA LEU A 869 17.90 -38.02 -22.30
C LEU A 869 19.24 -37.87 -21.58
N ILE A 870 20.23 -37.26 -22.23
CA ILE A 870 21.61 -37.07 -21.70
C ILE A 870 22.23 -38.41 -21.29
N THR A 871 22.21 -39.39 -22.20
CA THR A 871 22.74 -40.72 -22.01
C THR A 871 23.63 -41.11 -23.18
N SER A 872 24.49 -42.13 -23.05
CA SER A 872 25.35 -42.58 -24.13
C SER A 872 24.61 -43.35 -25.22
N LYS A 873 23.48 -43.96 -24.85
CA LYS A 873 22.58 -44.66 -25.78
C LYS A 873 21.15 -44.59 -25.27
N ALA A 874 20.20 -44.43 -26.20
CA ALA A 874 18.78 -44.53 -25.91
C ALA A 874 18.18 -45.46 -26.94
N GLY A 875 17.60 -46.60 -26.52
CA GLY A 875 16.96 -47.57 -27.36
C GLY A 875 15.44 -47.63 -27.12
N LEU A 876 14.66 -47.91 -28.15
CA LEU A 876 13.24 -48.14 -28.08
C LEU A 876 12.93 -49.60 -28.27
N ALA A 877 11.99 -50.15 -27.51
CA ALA A 877 11.46 -51.51 -27.66
C ALA A 877 9.97 -51.54 -27.31
N PRO A 878 9.20 -52.46 -27.88
CA PRO A 878 7.80 -52.62 -27.54
C PRO A 878 7.59 -52.90 -26.04
N LEU A 879 6.57 -52.29 -25.44
CA LEU A 879 6.24 -52.45 -24.02
C LEU A 879 6.08 -53.94 -23.62
N ALA A 880 5.53 -54.75 -24.52
CA ALA A 880 5.36 -56.21 -24.31
C ALA A 880 6.68 -56.98 -24.16
N GLN A 881 7.82 -56.40 -24.59
CA GLN A 881 9.16 -56.97 -24.47
C GLN A 881 9.90 -56.53 -23.20
N ALA A 882 9.24 -55.77 -22.37
CA ALA A 882 9.84 -55.27 -21.13
C ALA A 882 10.25 -56.43 -20.23
N PRO A 883 11.52 -56.58 -19.84
CA PRO A 883 11.97 -57.59 -18.93
C PRO A 883 11.38 -57.39 -17.52
N ALA A 884 11.38 -58.44 -16.71
CA ALA A 884 10.76 -58.40 -15.39
C ALA A 884 11.38 -57.37 -14.45
N ASP A 885 12.64 -56.99 -14.69
CA ASP A 885 13.37 -56.00 -13.94
C ASP A 885 13.32 -54.57 -14.54
N ALA A 886 12.49 -54.37 -15.59
CA ALA A 886 12.21 -53.02 -16.11
C ALA A 886 11.35 -52.23 -15.13
N VAL A 887 11.79 -51.01 -14.84
CA VAL A 887 11.15 -50.11 -13.89
C VAL A 887 9.89 -49.51 -14.51
N ALA A 888 8.77 -49.61 -13.78
CA ALA A 888 7.54 -48.90 -14.13
C ALA A 888 7.67 -47.42 -13.85
N THR A 889 7.08 -46.61 -14.70
CA THR A 889 7.13 -45.13 -14.57
C THR A 889 5.75 -44.53 -14.32
N GLU A 890 5.71 -43.26 -14.03
CA GLU A 890 4.46 -42.49 -13.93
C GLU A 890 3.88 -42.11 -15.31
N VAL A 891 4.68 -42.31 -16.38
CA VAL A 891 4.21 -42.11 -17.76
C VAL A 891 3.45 -43.35 -18.20
N GLU A 892 2.21 -43.18 -18.54
CA GLU A 892 1.36 -44.28 -19.04
C GLU A 892 2.01 -44.92 -20.27
N GLY A 893 2.00 -46.25 -20.32
CA GLY A 893 2.58 -46.98 -21.45
C GLY A 893 4.10 -47.03 -21.51
N LEU A 894 4.82 -46.62 -20.45
CA LEU A 894 6.27 -46.59 -20.40
C LEU A 894 6.85 -47.40 -19.23
N LYS A 895 7.77 -48.31 -19.56
CA LYS A 895 8.75 -48.91 -18.64
C LYS A 895 10.16 -48.61 -19.15
N LEU A 896 11.13 -48.62 -18.28
CA LEU A 896 12.52 -48.36 -18.68
C LEU A 896 13.53 -49.22 -17.94
N LYS A 897 14.66 -49.44 -18.57
CA LYS A 897 15.80 -50.11 -17.97
C LYS A 897 17.07 -49.32 -18.23
N VAL A 898 17.81 -49.03 -17.17
CA VAL A 898 19.08 -48.29 -17.18
C VAL A 898 20.17 -49.30 -16.91
N VAL A 899 21.19 -49.34 -17.73
CA VAL A 899 22.37 -50.16 -17.53
C VAL A 899 23.64 -49.30 -17.68
N LYS A 900 24.72 -49.71 -16.97
CA LYS A 900 26.02 -49.07 -17.18
C LYS A 900 26.59 -49.54 -18.53
N SER A 901 27.03 -48.58 -19.34
CA SER A 901 27.68 -48.88 -20.62
C SER A 901 28.99 -49.64 -20.42
N SER A 902 29.16 -50.66 -21.25
CA SER A 902 30.42 -51.45 -21.30
C SER A 902 31.47 -50.80 -22.24
N HIS A 903 31.08 -49.81 -22.99
CA HIS A 903 31.94 -49.14 -24.00
C HIS A 903 32.92 -48.18 -23.34
N ALA A 904 34.02 -47.88 -24.04
CA ALA A 904 35.00 -46.91 -23.62
C ALA A 904 34.43 -45.47 -23.58
N LYS A 905 34.99 -44.61 -22.76
CA LYS A 905 34.58 -43.21 -22.64
C LYS A 905 35.34 -42.37 -23.69
N CYS A 906 34.63 -41.59 -24.49
CA CYS A 906 35.25 -40.62 -25.37
C CYS A 906 35.92 -39.49 -24.56
N ALA A 907 37.20 -39.24 -24.81
CA ALA A 907 37.96 -38.19 -24.10
C ALA A 907 37.45 -36.76 -24.33
N ARG A 908 36.71 -36.51 -25.42
CA ARG A 908 36.21 -35.20 -25.82
C ARG A 908 34.77 -34.93 -25.36
N CYS A 909 33.78 -35.79 -25.77
CA CYS A 909 32.38 -35.57 -25.48
C CYS A 909 31.87 -36.34 -24.25
N TRP A 910 32.70 -37.22 -23.66
CA TRP A 910 32.47 -38.03 -22.50
C TRP A 910 31.39 -39.14 -22.63
N HIS A 911 30.75 -39.28 -23.81
CA HIS A 911 29.86 -40.41 -24.07
C HIS A 911 30.68 -41.69 -24.13
N HIS A 912 30.05 -42.79 -23.70
CA HIS A 912 30.58 -44.13 -23.85
C HIS A 912 30.10 -44.73 -25.20
N ARG A 913 31.03 -45.00 -26.11
CA ARG A 913 30.72 -45.36 -27.50
C ARG A 913 31.54 -46.52 -27.98
N GLU A 914 30.92 -47.34 -28.82
CA GLU A 914 31.51 -48.50 -29.48
C GLU A 914 32.55 -48.17 -30.56
N ASP A 915 32.43 -46.99 -31.13
CA ASP A 915 33.25 -46.48 -32.23
C ASP A 915 34.50 -45.67 -31.78
N ILE A 916 34.89 -45.76 -30.53
CA ILE A 916 36.11 -45.14 -30.05
C ILE A 916 37.35 -45.95 -30.58
N GLY A 917 38.32 -45.24 -31.18
CA GLY A 917 39.51 -45.83 -31.74
C GLY A 917 39.38 -46.23 -33.21
N VAL A 918 38.28 -45.89 -33.87
CA VAL A 918 38.16 -46.11 -35.35
C VAL A 918 39.04 -45.20 -36.17
N SER A 919 39.47 -44.05 -35.63
CA SER A 919 40.43 -43.14 -36.23
C SER A 919 41.82 -43.38 -35.65
N ALA A 920 42.79 -43.76 -36.50
CA ALA A 920 44.21 -43.91 -36.09
C ALA A 920 44.85 -42.58 -35.63
N GLN A 921 44.37 -41.45 -36.14
CA GLN A 921 44.79 -40.12 -35.74
C GLN A 921 44.21 -39.66 -34.38
N HIS A 922 43.00 -40.17 -34.05
CA HIS A 922 42.25 -39.83 -32.86
C HIS A 922 41.74 -41.08 -32.13
N PRO A 923 42.64 -41.92 -31.55
CA PRO A 923 42.24 -43.18 -30.97
C PRO A 923 41.46 -43.11 -29.65
N GLU A 924 41.39 -41.94 -29.02
CA GLU A 924 40.73 -41.74 -27.73
C GLU A 924 39.34 -41.12 -27.84
N ILE A 925 38.87 -40.79 -29.04
CA ILE A 925 37.58 -40.12 -29.24
C ILE A 925 36.70 -40.92 -30.21
N CYS A 926 35.39 -40.71 -30.11
CA CYS A 926 34.35 -41.38 -30.94
C CYS A 926 34.31 -40.77 -32.35
N GLY A 927 33.77 -41.48 -33.31
CA GLY A 927 33.65 -41.07 -34.72
C GLY A 927 32.95 -39.73 -34.90
N ARG A 928 31.89 -39.47 -34.12
CA ARG A 928 31.23 -38.15 -34.08
C ARG A 928 32.19 -37.02 -33.75
N CYS A 929 33.02 -37.21 -32.72
CA CYS A 929 34.00 -36.20 -32.34
C CYS A 929 35.10 -36.03 -33.40
N VAL A 930 35.48 -37.09 -34.11
CA VAL A 930 36.39 -36.98 -35.26
C VAL A 930 35.78 -36.16 -36.36
N GLU A 931 34.49 -36.42 -36.71
CA GLU A 931 33.77 -35.62 -37.71
C GLU A 931 33.67 -34.15 -37.33
N ASN A 932 33.46 -33.83 -36.02
CA ASN A 932 33.39 -32.45 -35.55
C ASN A 932 34.74 -31.72 -35.53
N ILE A 933 35.87 -32.42 -35.52
CA ILE A 933 37.20 -31.82 -35.51
C ILE A 933 37.78 -31.72 -36.93
N GLU A 934 37.67 -32.78 -37.73
CA GLU A 934 38.34 -32.92 -38.99
C GLU A 934 37.37 -32.84 -40.18
N GLY A 935 36.09 -33.11 -39.98
CA GLY A 935 35.09 -33.20 -41.07
C GLY A 935 34.22 -31.94 -41.16
N ALA A 936 33.11 -32.08 -41.87
CA ALA A 936 32.10 -31.04 -42.03
C ALA A 936 31.29 -30.77 -40.73
N GLY A 937 31.44 -31.61 -39.72
CA GLY A 937 30.66 -31.59 -38.51
C GLY A 937 29.40 -32.45 -38.56
N GLU A 938 28.97 -32.93 -37.44
CA GLU A 938 27.74 -33.70 -37.29
C GLU A 938 26.49 -32.91 -37.69
N VAL A 939 25.51 -33.62 -38.28
CA VAL A 939 24.20 -33.03 -38.59
C VAL A 939 23.21 -33.31 -37.44
N ARG A 940 22.63 -32.27 -36.91
CA ARG A 940 21.51 -32.30 -35.94
C ARG A 940 20.23 -31.84 -36.67
N ARG A 941 19.11 -32.41 -36.31
CA ARG A 941 17.80 -32.08 -36.90
C ARG A 941 16.78 -31.61 -35.86
N TYR A 942 16.89 -32.13 -34.65
CA TYR A 942 15.83 -31.97 -33.65
C TYR A 942 16.35 -31.34 -32.34
N ALA A 943 17.49 -31.76 -31.79
CA ALA A 943 17.98 -31.38 -30.49
C ALA A 943 19.52 -31.18 -30.39
#